data_f7b5de2e449fc3a83ae65de068acf77e
#
_entry.id   f7b5de2e449fc3a83ae65de068acf77e
#
_cell.length_a   1.000
_cell.length_b   1.000
_cell.length_c   1.000
_cell.angle_alpha   90.00
_cell.angle_beta   90.00
_cell.angle_gamma   90.00
#
_symmetry.space_group_name_H-M   'P 1'
#
loop_
_entity.id
_entity.type
_entity.pdbx_description
1 polymer ?
#
loop_
_entity_poly.entity_id
_entity_poly.type
_entity_poly.pdbx_seq_one_letter_code
_entity_poly.pdbx_strand_id
1 'polypeptide(L)'
;MCGISGYLDLHKGVDKHILKEMTDMISYRGPDDEGFALISASKTLFAKGKDSCVTGDEKYLCDCDEQGFFLGLGHRRLSILDLSPLGHQPMEKHGRVMVYNGEVYNFIELRAELEAQGYTFSSSCDSEVILSAYDYWGSQCVHHFNGMWALAIYDPKKKTLFLSRDRFGVKPLYYYKDGEKLIFASEIKQILCDPAVPRIVNAEILAHYVKFNFREYSEETFFQGIHALRGGCSMTVDLDPEGGNIRKMNIHRYYDLNAHVKAQPCQNSAELVGDALRKAIRLRMRSDVKVGSCLSGGLDSSSIVGIICDELKQIHKDPENLTTVSIGFPDDKDINEIGFCHQVTDFCRCEEHIITPDIDSVLQHLEQIIWHQDEPLPHLGVEVSYAVFKGAADKGCGVFFDGQGGDEGLAGYYGYYAHYLWSILTRKGIRKFGAELNKIVASSGMTRKLAILYTLYFNIASVRIWGTSIRRNKYMSRRLRRSVNTKNLHMFFSSKDGTGRQLEDYLYGSLPGILHWEDRNSMASSVETRLPFLDYEYVEKVLSVDLNEKIKDGYTKVPLREYMKGLLPDEVIWRKNKLGFPAPTGRWFWEIPREYFMNLLDQPRSAEFFNLNKIKNDYMRKCGNEEMMAKFILVELWMRKFDMRTAQ
;
A
#
# COMPACT_ATOMS: atom_id res chain seq x y z
N MET A 1 1.60 7.29 11.81
CA MET A 1 2.30 6.02 11.44
C MET A 1 3.78 6.15 11.63
N CYS A 2 4.46 5.01 11.81
CA CYS A 2 5.82 4.96 12.31
C CYS A 2 6.79 4.39 11.25
N GLY A 3 8.02 4.18 11.64
CA GLY A 3 9.00 3.41 10.89
C GLY A 3 9.82 2.53 11.82
N ILE A 4 10.09 1.31 11.40
CA ILE A 4 10.85 0.33 12.17
C ILE A 4 12.16 -0.03 11.48
N SER A 5 13.17 -0.33 12.28
CA SER A 5 14.49 -0.82 11.85
C SER A 5 14.88 -2.00 12.74
N GLY A 6 15.48 -3.03 12.17
CA GLY A 6 16.04 -4.13 12.91
C GLY A 6 17.32 -4.65 12.28
N TYR A 7 18.34 -4.83 13.09
CA TYR A 7 19.63 -5.33 12.69
C TYR A 7 20.04 -6.48 13.60
N LEU A 8 19.98 -7.70 13.09
CA LEU A 8 20.42 -8.92 13.76
C LEU A 8 21.72 -9.40 13.10
N ASP A 9 22.77 -9.61 13.88
CA ASP A 9 24.00 -10.28 13.45
C ASP A 9 24.57 -11.07 14.64
N LEU A 10 24.47 -12.39 14.57
CA LEU A 10 24.91 -13.28 15.63
C LEU A 10 26.43 -13.54 15.62
N HIS A 11 27.13 -13.16 14.55
CA HIS A 11 28.58 -13.32 14.41
C HIS A 11 29.36 -12.06 14.79
N LYS A 12 28.98 -10.94 14.19
CA LYS A 12 29.72 -9.67 14.34
C LYS A 12 29.10 -8.76 15.39
N GLY A 13 27.85 -9.04 15.77
CA GLY A 13 27.05 -8.15 16.61
C GLY A 13 26.46 -6.97 15.86
N VAL A 14 25.72 -6.15 16.58
CA VAL A 14 25.04 -4.97 16.04
C VAL A 14 26.03 -3.87 15.70
N ASP A 15 26.01 -3.40 14.45
CA ASP A 15 26.63 -2.13 14.10
C ASP A 15 25.66 -0.98 14.43
N LYS A 16 26.00 -0.23 15.49
CA LYS A 16 25.17 0.86 16.01
C LYS A 16 25.09 2.04 15.03
N HIS A 17 26.14 2.26 14.23
CA HIS A 17 26.13 3.33 13.23
C HIS A 17 25.17 3.01 12.09
N ILE A 18 25.19 1.75 11.61
CA ILE A 18 24.24 1.30 10.60
C ILE A 18 22.80 1.37 11.14
N LEU A 19 22.55 0.87 12.37
CA LEU A 19 21.22 0.92 12.98
C LEU A 19 20.71 2.36 13.10
N LYS A 20 21.58 3.29 13.49
CA LYS A 20 21.21 4.71 13.57
C LYS A 20 20.90 5.29 12.19
N GLU A 21 21.76 5.04 11.20
CA GLU A 21 21.56 5.49 9.82
C GLU A 21 20.24 4.95 9.24
N MET A 22 19.95 3.66 9.45
CA MET A 22 18.68 3.04 9.08
C MET A 22 17.48 3.79 9.67
N THR A 23 17.57 4.17 10.94
CA THR A 23 16.47 4.81 11.66
C THR A 23 16.33 6.28 11.25
N ASP A 24 17.44 7.00 11.08
CA ASP A 24 17.45 8.40 10.62
C ASP A 24 16.95 8.56 9.18
N MET A 25 17.25 7.57 8.32
CA MET A 25 16.87 7.54 6.90
C MET A 25 15.36 7.72 6.70
N ILE A 26 14.55 7.35 7.69
CA ILE A 26 13.09 7.40 7.64
C ILE A 26 12.48 8.36 8.67
N SER A 27 13.22 9.38 9.12
CA SER A 27 12.75 10.35 10.12
C SER A 27 11.44 11.04 9.72
N TYR A 28 11.20 11.24 8.42
CA TYR A 28 9.94 11.79 7.90
C TYR A 28 8.71 10.88 8.14
N ARG A 29 8.87 9.56 8.35
CA ARG A 29 7.76 8.68 8.70
C ARG A 29 7.26 8.92 10.12
N GLY A 30 8.17 9.26 11.03
CA GLY A 30 7.88 9.49 12.43
C GLY A 30 8.75 10.61 12.98
N PRO A 31 8.34 11.87 12.79
CA PRO A 31 9.13 13.02 13.23
C PRO A 31 9.02 13.31 14.73
N ASP A 32 8.05 12.70 15.44
CA ASP A 32 7.70 13.13 16.80
C ASP A 32 8.60 12.51 17.87
N ASP A 33 9.20 11.32 17.57
CA ASP A 33 10.02 10.60 18.55
C ASP A 33 10.92 9.56 17.87
N GLU A 34 12.04 9.23 18.50
CA GLU A 34 12.92 8.13 18.13
C GLU A 34 13.41 7.36 19.34
N GLY A 35 13.65 6.06 19.17
CA GLY A 35 14.23 5.24 20.23
C GLY A 35 14.94 4.00 19.71
N PHE A 36 15.78 3.43 20.55
CA PHE A 36 16.62 2.28 20.23
C PHE A 36 16.62 1.26 21.36
N ALA A 37 16.76 -0.01 21.01
CA ALA A 37 17.05 -1.08 21.95
C ALA A 37 18.19 -1.95 21.40
N LEU A 38 19.21 -2.21 22.25
CA LEU A 38 20.31 -3.12 21.98
C LEU A 38 20.15 -4.35 22.87
N ILE A 39 20.08 -5.53 22.28
CA ILE A 39 19.72 -6.79 22.94
C ILE A 39 20.90 -7.76 22.87
N SER A 40 21.30 -8.25 24.04
CA SER A 40 22.27 -9.32 24.22
C SER A 40 21.60 -10.56 24.83
N ALA A 41 22.33 -11.64 25.02
CA ALA A 41 21.82 -12.84 25.68
C ALA A 41 21.41 -12.61 27.16
N SER A 42 21.97 -11.60 27.81
CA SER A 42 21.78 -11.35 29.25
C SER A 42 21.00 -10.10 29.60
N LYS A 43 20.92 -9.12 28.67
CA LYS A 43 20.26 -7.83 28.94
C LYS A 43 19.75 -7.14 27.69
N THR A 44 18.83 -6.23 27.90
CA THR A 44 18.40 -5.20 26.95
C THR A 44 18.87 -3.83 27.44
N LEU A 45 19.47 -3.04 26.56
CA LEU A 45 19.85 -1.66 26.80
C LEU A 45 18.98 -0.76 25.91
N PHE A 46 18.19 0.11 26.52
CA PHE A 46 17.47 1.17 25.82
C PHE A 46 18.35 2.38 25.63
N ALA A 47 18.24 3.03 24.49
CA ALA A 47 19.01 4.19 24.13
C ALA A 47 18.16 5.20 23.35
N LYS A 48 18.49 6.48 23.48
CA LYS A 48 17.81 7.58 22.82
C LYS A 48 18.63 8.14 21.66
N GLY A 49 17.96 8.81 20.75
CA GLY A 49 18.56 9.64 19.73
C GLY A 49 18.33 11.13 20.01
N LYS A 50 18.67 11.97 19.03
CA LYS A 50 18.54 13.42 19.17
C LYS A 50 17.08 13.90 19.21
N ASP A 51 16.17 13.14 18.56
CA ASP A 51 14.75 13.48 18.42
C ASP A 51 13.87 12.71 19.43
N SER A 52 14.48 12.01 20.41
CA SER A 52 13.74 11.26 21.43
C SER A 52 12.94 12.18 22.36
N CYS A 53 11.66 11.84 22.58
CA CYS A 53 10.79 12.57 23.51
C CYS A 53 10.99 12.16 24.98
N VAL A 54 11.72 11.07 25.26
CA VAL A 54 11.97 10.59 26.62
C VAL A 54 13.05 11.43 27.29
N THR A 55 12.81 11.82 28.55
CA THR A 55 13.70 12.68 29.36
C THR A 55 14.49 11.90 30.42
N GLY A 56 14.44 10.56 30.38
CA GLY A 56 15.12 9.68 31.35
C GLY A 56 16.65 9.66 31.20
N ASP A 57 17.31 8.92 32.10
CA ASP A 57 18.77 8.76 32.17
C ASP A 57 19.35 7.85 31.04
N GLU A 58 18.57 7.57 30.01
CA GLU A 58 19.00 6.79 28.86
C GLU A 58 20.15 7.49 28.13
N LYS A 59 21.19 6.70 27.81
CA LYS A 59 22.32 7.20 27.02
C LYS A 59 21.92 7.41 25.56
N TYR A 60 22.59 8.33 24.89
CA TYR A 60 22.51 8.36 23.42
C TYR A 60 23.09 7.08 22.83
N LEU A 61 22.51 6.58 21.72
CA LEU A 61 22.97 5.36 21.08
C LEU A 61 24.46 5.41 20.71
N CYS A 62 24.97 6.58 20.28
CA CYS A 62 26.38 6.80 19.98
C CYS A 62 27.30 6.70 21.21
N ASP A 63 26.78 6.99 22.41
CA ASP A 63 27.54 6.98 23.68
C ASP A 63 27.48 5.62 24.40
N CYS A 64 26.86 4.62 23.78
CA CYS A 64 26.80 3.26 24.30
C CYS A 64 28.07 2.50 23.93
N ASP A 65 29.07 2.45 24.81
CA ASP A 65 30.36 1.77 24.55
C ASP A 65 30.31 0.24 24.72
N GLU A 66 29.22 -0.27 25.28
CA GLU A 66 29.04 -1.68 25.56
C GLU A 66 28.97 -2.54 24.29
N GLN A 67 29.52 -3.74 24.34
CA GLN A 67 29.62 -4.71 23.24
C GLN A 67 28.80 -5.97 23.56
N GLY A 68 28.67 -6.86 22.58
CA GLY A 68 28.01 -8.16 22.74
C GLY A 68 26.51 -8.16 22.49
N PHE A 69 25.98 -7.10 21.87
CA PHE A 69 24.61 -7.07 21.40
C PHE A 69 24.50 -7.73 20.03
N PHE A 70 23.56 -8.64 19.87
CA PHE A 70 23.31 -9.36 18.62
C PHE A 70 22.08 -8.84 17.86
N LEU A 71 21.14 -8.17 18.53
CA LEU A 71 19.96 -7.58 17.93
C LEU A 71 19.84 -6.12 18.33
N GLY A 72 19.74 -5.24 17.34
CA GLY A 72 19.39 -3.84 17.47
C GLY A 72 18.03 -3.55 16.87
N LEU A 73 17.19 -2.82 17.60
CA LEU A 73 15.90 -2.34 17.17
C LEU A 73 15.90 -0.81 17.18
N GLY A 74 15.37 -0.19 16.13
CA GLY A 74 15.18 1.25 16.02
C GLY A 74 13.76 1.59 15.61
N HIS A 75 13.26 2.73 16.09
CA HIS A 75 11.91 3.18 15.85
C HIS A 75 11.83 4.68 15.58
N ARG A 76 10.96 5.08 14.66
CA ARG A 76 10.52 6.46 14.42
C ARG A 76 9.02 6.53 14.62
N ARG A 77 8.56 7.43 15.50
CA ARG A 77 7.16 7.54 15.91
C ARG A 77 6.49 8.75 15.26
N LEU A 78 5.32 8.52 14.68
CA LEU A 78 4.29 9.53 14.44
C LEU A 78 3.18 9.28 15.46
N SER A 79 2.96 10.22 16.35
CA SER A 79 2.02 10.11 17.47
C SER A 79 0.59 10.35 16.97
N ILE A 80 -0.23 9.30 16.95
CA ILE A 80 -1.64 9.33 16.53
C ILE A 80 -2.58 8.99 17.68
N LEU A 81 -2.23 7.95 18.46
CA LEU A 81 -2.90 7.55 19.71
C LEU A 81 -1.92 7.73 20.86
N ASP A 82 -2.40 8.28 21.97
CA ASP A 82 -1.60 8.60 23.15
C ASP A 82 -0.39 9.48 22.81
N LEU A 83 -0.61 10.79 22.73
CA LEU A 83 0.44 11.77 22.37
C LEU A 83 1.52 11.94 23.44
N SER A 84 1.42 11.20 24.58
CA SER A 84 2.38 11.22 25.67
C SER A 84 3.63 10.35 25.36
N PRO A 85 4.71 10.50 26.15
CA PRO A 85 5.88 9.62 26.04
C PRO A 85 5.61 8.13 26.36
N LEU A 86 4.45 7.78 26.91
CA LEU A 86 4.09 6.37 27.20
C LEU A 86 3.95 5.51 25.95
N GLY A 87 3.76 6.14 24.78
CA GLY A 87 3.79 5.44 23.49
C GLY A 87 5.18 5.31 22.86
N HIS A 88 6.27 5.67 23.57
CA HIS A 88 7.65 5.53 23.10
C HIS A 88 7.99 4.09 22.73
N GLN A 89 8.80 3.93 21.68
CA GLN A 89 9.29 2.63 21.22
C GLN A 89 10.79 2.70 20.89
N PRO A 90 11.55 1.59 21.02
CA PRO A 90 11.10 0.22 21.33
C PRO A 90 10.45 0.11 22.70
N MET A 91 9.28 -0.55 22.77
CA MET A 91 8.52 -0.73 24.00
C MET A 91 8.82 -2.07 24.66
N GLU A 92 9.02 -2.06 25.97
CA GLU A 92 9.17 -3.30 26.76
C GLU A 92 7.93 -3.51 27.63
N LYS A 93 7.40 -4.73 27.61
CA LYS A 93 6.38 -5.20 28.56
C LYS A 93 6.46 -6.70 28.72
N HIS A 94 6.32 -7.17 29.97
CA HIS A 94 6.44 -8.60 30.34
C HIS A 94 7.76 -9.25 29.91
N GLY A 95 8.84 -8.45 29.81
CA GLY A 95 10.18 -8.87 29.38
C GLY A 95 10.31 -9.10 27.87
N ARG A 96 9.39 -8.60 27.06
CA ARG A 96 9.45 -8.62 25.60
C ARG A 96 9.65 -7.23 25.06
N VAL A 97 10.41 -7.11 23.99
CA VAL A 97 10.72 -5.84 23.35
C VAL A 97 10.13 -5.80 21.96
N MET A 98 9.40 -4.73 21.64
CA MET A 98 8.70 -4.55 20.38
C MET A 98 9.04 -3.25 19.69
N VAL A 99 9.13 -3.30 18.35
CA VAL A 99 8.97 -2.16 17.44
C VAL A 99 7.76 -2.41 16.54
N TYR A 100 6.96 -1.36 16.33
CA TYR A 100 5.67 -1.48 15.67
C TYR A 100 5.37 -0.24 14.82
N ASN A 101 4.93 -0.47 13.60
CA ASN A 101 4.42 0.54 12.67
C ASN A 101 3.01 0.14 12.24
N GLY A 102 1.99 0.84 12.73
CA GLY A 102 0.61 0.53 12.39
C GLY A 102 -0.42 1.08 13.35
N GLU A 103 -1.65 0.56 13.25
CA GLU A 103 -2.79 0.79 14.12
C GLU A 103 -3.63 -0.48 14.25
N VAL A 104 -3.82 -0.96 15.48
CA VAL A 104 -4.77 -2.02 15.81
C VAL A 104 -6.05 -1.37 16.31
N TYR A 105 -6.99 -1.12 15.40
CA TYR A 105 -8.18 -0.30 15.65
C TYR A 105 -9.11 -0.84 16.73
N ASN A 106 -9.16 -2.16 16.94
CA ASN A 106 -9.96 -2.79 18.00
C ASN A 106 -9.22 -2.93 19.34
N PHE A 107 -8.21 -2.08 19.59
CA PHE A 107 -7.40 -2.13 20.82
C PHE A 107 -8.23 -1.92 22.09
N ILE A 108 -9.31 -1.15 22.04
CA ILE A 108 -10.19 -0.90 23.20
C ILE A 108 -10.90 -2.20 23.62
N GLU A 109 -11.42 -2.94 22.65
CA GLU A 109 -12.09 -4.22 22.87
C GLU A 109 -11.09 -5.28 23.37
N LEU A 110 -9.91 -5.36 22.76
CA LEU A 110 -8.84 -6.27 23.18
C LEU A 110 -8.32 -5.93 24.58
N ARG A 111 -8.20 -4.65 24.92
CA ARG A 111 -7.83 -4.21 26.27
C ARG A 111 -8.81 -4.72 27.29
N ALA A 112 -10.11 -4.52 27.08
CA ALA A 112 -11.15 -5.01 27.99
C ALA A 112 -11.11 -6.54 28.18
N GLU A 113 -10.83 -7.30 27.09
CA GLU A 113 -10.66 -8.75 27.16
C GLU A 113 -9.43 -9.15 28.00
N LEU A 114 -8.30 -8.47 27.81
CA LEU A 114 -7.06 -8.74 28.55
C LEU A 114 -7.16 -8.29 30.01
N GLU A 115 -7.83 -7.18 30.31
CA GLU A 115 -8.12 -6.73 31.69
C GLU A 115 -8.93 -7.78 32.46
N ALA A 116 -9.90 -8.43 31.79
CA ALA A 116 -10.64 -9.55 32.37
C ALA A 116 -9.74 -10.78 32.68
N GLN A 117 -8.57 -10.88 32.06
CA GLN A 117 -7.55 -11.90 32.36
C GLN A 117 -6.48 -11.41 33.35
N GLY A 118 -6.66 -10.22 33.94
CA GLY A 118 -5.77 -9.67 34.96
C GLY A 118 -4.62 -8.82 34.45
N TYR A 119 -4.59 -8.46 33.18
CA TYR A 119 -3.60 -7.51 32.64
C TYR A 119 -3.93 -6.08 33.05
N THR A 120 -2.89 -5.26 33.22
CA THR A 120 -3.00 -3.83 33.53
C THR A 120 -2.30 -3.01 32.47
N PHE A 121 -2.76 -1.79 32.26
CA PHE A 121 -2.25 -0.89 31.24
C PHE A 121 -1.93 0.50 31.83
N SER A 122 -0.83 1.09 31.37
CA SER A 122 -0.34 2.40 31.81
C SER A 122 -0.59 3.50 30.78
N SER A 123 -0.70 3.13 29.50
CA SER A 123 -0.92 4.04 28.37
C SER A 123 -2.32 3.88 27.79
N SER A 124 -2.73 4.80 26.93
CA SER A 124 -3.93 4.66 26.11
C SER A 124 -3.63 4.20 24.68
N CYS A 125 -2.37 3.84 24.37
CA CYS A 125 -1.97 3.39 23.05
C CYS A 125 -2.32 1.90 22.78
N ASP A 126 -2.40 1.56 21.51
CA ASP A 126 -2.61 0.18 21.05
C ASP A 126 -1.34 -0.68 21.18
N SER A 127 -0.15 -0.07 21.14
CA SER A 127 1.15 -0.75 21.22
C SER A 127 1.28 -1.58 22.50
N GLU A 128 0.85 -1.03 23.64
CA GLU A 128 0.86 -1.74 24.92
C GLU A 128 -0.11 -2.92 24.94
N VAL A 129 -1.26 -2.78 24.26
CA VAL A 129 -2.23 -3.86 24.08
C VAL A 129 -1.67 -4.99 23.22
N ILE A 130 -0.94 -4.67 22.15
CA ILE A 130 -0.28 -5.66 21.28
C ILE A 130 0.72 -6.52 22.06
N LEU A 131 1.58 -5.91 22.90
CA LEU A 131 2.54 -6.66 23.72
C LEU A 131 1.84 -7.56 24.75
N SER A 132 0.78 -7.08 25.38
CA SER A 132 -0.03 -7.87 26.32
C SER A 132 -0.76 -9.03 25.61
N ALA A 133 -1.27 -8.78 24.40
CA ALA A 133 -1.88 -9.79 23.54
C ALA A 133 -0.85 -10.87 23.13
N TYR A 134 0.37 -10.48 22.81
CA TYR A 134 1.43 -11.44 22.50
C TYR A 134 1.86 -12.26 23.75
N ASP A 135 1.87 -11.64 24.93
CA ASP A 135 2.13 -12.38 26.16
C ASP A 135 1.06 -13.45 26.42
N TYR A 136 -0.21 -13.12 26.19
CA TYR A 136 -1.35 -14.00 26.45
C TYR A 136 -1.54 -15.07 25.36
N TRP A 137 -1.59 -14.68 24.08
CA TRP A 137 -1.88 -15.60 22.96
C TRP A 137 -0.63 -16.04 22.17
N GLY A 138 0.55 -15.53 22.49
CA GLY A 138 1.77 -15.77 21.72
C GLY A 138 1.62 -15.24 20.29
N SER A 139 2.19 -15.96 19.33
CA SER A 139 2.08 -15.60 17.89
C SER A 139 0.66 -15.65 17.32
N GLN A 140 -0.30 -16.23 18.04
CA GLN A 140 -1.71 -16.27 17.62
C GLN A 140 -2.43 -14.92 17.85
N CYS A 141 -1.83 -13.97 18.57
CA CYS A 141 -2.40 -12.65 18.82
C CYS A 141 -2.84 -11.93 17.54
N VAL A 142 -2.13 -12.12 16.41
CA VAL A 142 -2.44 -11.51 15.11
C VAL A 142 -3.81 -11.88 14.55
N HIS A 143 -4.42 -12.99 14.99
CA HIS A 143 -5.76 -13.38 14.58
C HIS A 143 -6.85 -12.50 15.23
N HIS A 144 -6.57 -11.94 16.40
CA HIS A 144 -7.48 -11.08 17.16
C HIS A 144 -7.46 -9.63 16.70
N PHE A 145 -6.42 -9.21 15.97
CA PHE A 145 -6.24 -7.81 15.56
C PHE A 145 -7.14 -7.45 14.37
N ASN A 146 -7.81 -6.31 14.46
CA ASN A 146 -8.40 -5.60 13.32
C ASN A 146 -7.61 -4.31 13.11
N GLY A 147 -6.79 -4.28 12.08
CA GLY A 147 -5.86 -3.15 11.88
C GLY A 147 -4.94 -3.33 10.69
N MET A 148 -3.95 -2.48 10.66
CA MET A 148 -2.83 -2.47 9.73
C MET A 148 -1.53 -2.44 10.54
N TRP A 149 -0.58 -3.31 10.23
CA TRP A 149 0.64 -3.40 11.01
C TRP A 149 1.84 -4.00 10.27
N ALA A 150 3.00 -3.55 10.68
CA ALA A 150 4.27 -4.24 10.58
C ALA A 150 4.93 -4.20 11.97
N LEU A 151 5.19 -5.34 12.56
CA LEU A 151 5.75 -5.42 13.90
C LEU A 151 6.90 -6.42 13.99
N ALA A 152 7.79 -6.20 14.94
CA ALA A 152 8.81 -7.15 15.35
C ALA A 152 8.85 -7.21 16.89
N ILE A 153 8.74 -8.42 17.45
CA ILE A 153 8.76 -8.70 18.89
C ILE A 153 9.90 -9.67 19.18
N TYR A 154 10.83 -9.27 20.03
CA TYR A 154 11.81 -10.18 20.60
C TYR A 154 11.30 -10.77 21.92
N ASP A 155 11.24 -12.10 22.00
CA ASP A 155 10.89 -12.84 23.21
C ASP A 155 12.15 -13.53 23.77
N PRO A 156 12.77 -13.02 24.84
CA PRO A 156 13.99 -13.58 25.40
C PRO A 156 13.77 -14.96 26.07
N LYS A 157 12.56 -15.24 26.56
CA LYS A 157 12.23 -16.53 27.17
C LYS A 157 12.23 -17.67 26.15
N LYS A 158 11.76 -17.38 24.93
CA LYS A 158 11.73 -18.31 23.81
C LYS A 158 12.98 -18.25 22.95
N LYS A 159 13.80 -17.22 23.13
CA LYS A 159 14.92 -16.86 22.24
C LYS A 159 14.45 -16.74 20.78
N THR A 160 13.33 -16.04 20.56
CA THR A 160 12.72 -15.88 19.24
C THR A 160 12.51 -14.42 18.88
N LEU A 161 12.72 -14.11 17.60
CA LEU A 161 12.27 -12.85 16.99
C LEU A 161 11.06 -13.16 16.13
N PHE A 162 9.91 -12.58 16.48
CA PHE A 162 8.65 -12.72 15.77
C PHE A 162 8.36 -11.45 14.97
N LEU A 163 8.20 -11.58 13.65
CA LEU A 163 7.80 -10.50 12.76
C LEU A 163 6.41 -10.81 12.17
N SER A 164 5.57 -9.80 12.02
CA SER A 164 4.26 -9.98 11.39
C SER A 164 3.88 -8.78 10.55
N ARG A 165 3.20 -9.03 9.44
CA ARG A 165 2.62 -8.02 8.56
C ARG A 165 1.12 -8.23 8.48
N ASP A 166 0.33 -7.15 8.44
CA ASP A 166 -1.13 -7.20 8.41
C ASP A 166 -1.69 -8.01 7.23
N ARG A 167 -3.00 -8.31 7.29
CA ARG A 167 -3.67 -9.25 6.39
C ARG A 167 -3.52 -8.93 4.90
N PHE A 168 -3.52 -7.63 4.55
CA PHE A 168 -3.44 -7.18 3.16
C PHE A 168 -2.09 -6.56 2.81
N GLY A 169 -1.17 -6.42 3.79
CA GLY A 169 0.13 -5.80 3.60
C GLY A 169 0.06 -4.29 3.44
N VAL A 170 -0.88 -3.63 4.15
CA VAL A 170 -1.01 -2.17 4.17
C VAL A 170 0.27 -1.52 4.69
N LYS A 171 0.83 -2.06 5.79
CA LYS A 171 2.13 -1.58 6.29
C LYS A 171 3.28 -2.36 5.70
N PRO A 172 4.33 -1.68 5.23
CA PRO A 172 5.48 -2.32 4.60
C PRO A 172 6.38 -3.01 5.63
N LEU A 173 6.93 -4.16 5.22
CA LEU A 173 7.97 -4.87 5.97
C LEU A 173 8.87 -5.63 4.99
N TYR A 174 10.12 -5.20 4.91
CA TYR A 174 11.15 -5.79 4.06
C TYR A 174 12.23 -6.44 4.88
N TYR A 175 12.93 -7.43 4.30
CA TYR A 175 14.05 -8.08 4.96
C TYR A 175 15.13 -8.50 3.96
N TYR A 176 16.36 -8.56 4.47
CA TYR A 176 17.53 -9.12 3.80
C TYR A 176 18.19 -10.13 4.73
N LYS A 177 18.52 -11.33 4.22
CA LYS A 177 19.18 -12.38 4.99
C LYS A 177 20.45 -12.82 4.29
N ASP A 178 21.54 -12.86 5.03
CA ASP A 178 22.85 -13.37 4.60
C ASP A 178 23.55 -14.09 5.76
N GLY A 179 23.66 -15.42 5.66
CA GLY A 179 24.19 -16.24 6.75
C GLY A 179 23.39 -16.05 8.04
N GLU A 180 24.08 -15.62 9.11
CA GLU A 180 23.51 -15.37 10.43
C GLU A 180 23.12 -13.91 10.66
N LYS A 181 23.12 -13.11 9.59
CA LYS A 181 22.62 -11.75 9.56
C LYS A 181 21.20 -11.70 9.02
N LEU A 182 20.34 -10.95 9.69
CA LEU A 182 18.99 -10.59 9.24
C LEU A 182 18.77 -9.11 9.48
N ILE A 183 18.53 -8.36 8.41
CA ILE A 183 18.15 -6.94 8.48
C ILE A 183 16.69 -6.85 8.08
N PHE A 184 15.85 -6.11 8.83
CA PHE A 184 14.48 -5.86 8.46
C PHE A 184 14.10 -4.40 8.68
N ALA A 185 13.17 -3.90 7.88
CA ALA A 185 12.86 -2.48 7.86
C ALA A 185 11.50 -2.17 7.23
N SER A 186 11.00 -0.98 7.51
CA SER A 186 9.82 -0.42 6.83
C SER A 186 10.07 -0.09 5.37
N GLU A 187 11.30 0.32 5.02
CA GLU A 187 11.68 0.75 3.68
C GLU A 187 12.99 0.10 3.22
N ILE A 188 13.12 -0.15 1.91
CA ILE A 188 14.29 -0.84 1.35
C ILE A 188 15.56 -0.01 1.54
N LYS A 189 15.48 1.33 1.40
CA LYS A 189 16.63 2.21 1.59
C LYS A 189 17.31 2.09 2.94
N GLN A 190 16.56 1.71 4.00
CA GLN A 190 17.14 1.45 5.32
C GLN A 190 18.06 0.21 5.28
N ILE A 191 17.64 -0.86 4.59
CA ILE A 191 18.44 -2.08 4.42
C ILE A 191 19.72 -1.79 3.66
N LEU A 192 19.65 -0.85 2.70
CA LEU A 192 20.80 -0.41 1.90
C LEU A 192 21.81 0.46 2.67
N CYS A 193 21.54 0.84 3.93
CA CYS A 193 22.53 1.49 4.78
C CYS A 193 23.68 0.54 5.14
N ASP A 194 23.44 -0.79 5.18
CA ASP A 194 24.53 -1.75 5.29
C ASP A 194 25.25 -1.89 3.93
N PRO A 195 26.53 -1.48 3.82
CA PRO A 195 27.28 -1.51 2.57
C PRO A 195 27.53 -2.93 2.03
N ALA A 196 27.33 -3.97 2.88
CA ALA A 196 27.43 -5.36 2.45
C ALA A 196 26.19 -5.83 1.66
N VAL A 197 25.08 -5.09 1.71
CA VAL A 197 23.87 -5.41 0.94
C VAL A 197 24.06 -5.03 -0.52
N PRO A 198 23.95 -5.99 -1.46
CA PRO A 198 24.21 -5.72 -2.87
C PRO A 198 23.10 -4.87 -3.51
N ARG A 199 23.51 -3.86 -4.31
CA ARG A 199 22.59 -3.00 -5.10
C ARG A 199 22.46 -3.54 -6.52
N ILE A 200 21.87 -4.73 -6.67
CA ILE A 200 21.75 -5.44 -7.94
C ILE A 200 20.28 -5.45 -8.38
N VAL A 201 20.04 -5.12 -9.66
CA VAL A 201 18.68 -5.13 -10.25
C VAL A 201 18.18 -6.56 -10.37
N ASN A 202 16.98 -6.84 -9.84
CA ASN A 202 16.23 -8.05 -10.11
C ASN A 202 15.61 -7.96 -11.52
N ALA A 203 16.28 -8.57 -12.50
CA ALA A 203 15.92 -8.46 -13.91
C ALA A 203 14.56 -9.12 -14.24
N GLU A 204 14.12 -10.14 -13.48
CA GLU A 204 12.80 -10.78 -13.67
C GLU A 204 11.69 -9.80 -13.25
N ILE A 205 11.77 -9.21 -12.06
CA ILE A 205 10.79 -8.23 -11.56
C ILE A 205 10.75 -7.00 -12.48
N LEU A 206 11.92 -6.49 -12.88
CA LEU A 206 11.98 -5.39 -13.84
C LEU A 206 11.32 -5.74 -15.18
N ALA A 207 11.53 -6.96 -15.68
CA ALA A 207 10.92 -7.40 -16.94
C ALA A 207 9.39 -7.52 -16.85
N HIS A 208 8.86 -8.00 -15.72
CA HIS A 208 7.43 -8.08 -15.47
C HIS A 208 6.79 -6.69 -15.32
N TYR A 209 7.46 -5.78 -14.63
CA TYR A 209 7.04 -4.39 -14.54
C TYR A 209 7.02 -3.70 -15.91
N VAL A 210 8.10 -3.79 -16.67
CA VAL A 210 8.18 -3.12 -17.99
C VAL A 210 7.16 -3.70 -18.96
N LYS A 211 7.00 -5.03 -18.99
CA LYS A 211 6.15 -5.71 -19.96
C LYS A 211 4.67 -5.73 -19.58
N PHE A 212 4.34 -5.98 -18.31
CA PHE A 212 2.97 -6.23 -17.85
C PHE A 212 2.45 -5.22 -16.83
N ASN A 213 3.31 -4.35 -16.35
CA ASN A 213 3.04 -3.45 -15.22
C ASN A 213 2.76 -4.20 -13.91
N PHE A 214 3.32 -5.42 -13.74
CA PHE A 214 3.20 -6.20 -12.53
C PHE A 214 4.29 -5.82 -11.53
N ARG A 215 3.86 -5.56 -10.31
CA ARG A 215 4.64 -5.20 -9.14
C ARG A 215 4.03 -5.90 -7.94
N GLU A 216 4.78 -6.08 -6.87
CA GLU A 216 4.28 -6.58 -5.58
C GLU A 216 3.48 -7.91 -5.66
N TYR A 217 3.61 -8.70 -6.72
CA TYR A 217 2.87 -9.95 -6.91
C TYR A 217 3.53 -11.15 -6.20
N SER A 218 4.77 -11.00 -5.73
CA SER A 218 5.55 -11.99 -5.00
C SER A 218 6.29 -11.35 -3.82
N GLU A 219 7.09 -12.12 -3.09
CA GLU A 219 8.02 -11.60 -2.09
C GLU A 219 9.23 -10.88 -2.68
N GLU A 220 9.52 -11.11 -3.95
CA GLU A 220 10.67 -10.51 -4.65
C GLU A 220 10.45 -9.01 -4.89
N THR A 221 11.52 -8.22 -4.71
CA THR A 221 11.55 -6.78 -4.98
C THR A 221 12.38 -6.46 -6.22
N PHE A 222 12.48 -5.19 -6.61
CA PHE A 222 13.38 -4.74 -7.68
C PHE A 222 14.88 -4.88 -7.31
N PHE A 223 15.18 -5.14 -6.03
CA PHE A 223 16.52 -5.38 -5.52
C PHE A 223 16.72 -6.89 -5.30
N GLN A 224 17.73 -7.46 -5.95
CA GLN A 224 18.05 -8.87 -5.80
C GLN A 224 18.45 -9.19 -4.34
N GLY A 225 17.79 -10.18 -3.73
CA GLY A 225 18.04 -10.64 -2.37
C GLY A 225 17.35 -9.84 -1.27
N ILE A 226 16.66 -8.73 -1.58
CA ILE A 226 15.79 -8.04 -0.64
C ILE A 226 14.35 -8.50 -0.90
N HIS A 227 13.67 -8.96 0.15
CA HIS A 227 12.35 -9.54 0.07
C HIS A 227 11.33 -8.75 0.88
N ALA A 228 10.08 -8.75 0.43
CA ALA A 228 8.94 -8.25 1.19
C ALA A 228 8.31 -9.39 1.99
N LEU A 229 8.05 -9.22 3.28
CA LEU A 229 7.14 -10.10 3.98
C LEU A 229 5.73 -9.85 3.45
N ARG A 230 5.07 -10.90 2.95
CA ARG A 230 3.75 -10.77 2.31
C ARG A 230 2.66 -10.44 3.32
N GLY A 231 1.61 -9.75 2.87
CA GLY A 231 0.40 -9.56 3.68
C GLY A 231 -0.19 -10.89 4.15
N GLY A 232 -0.70 -10.92 5.39
CA GLY A 232 -1.22 -12.12 6.04
C GLY A 232 -0.14 -13.14 6.42
N CYS A 233 1.13 -12.74 6.45
CA CYS A 233 2.24 -13.60 6.82
C CYS A 233 2.91 -13.14 8.11
N SER A 234 3.44 -14.10 8.86
CA SER A 234 4.35 -13.89 9.97
C SER A 234 5.62 -14.70 9.78
N MET A 235 6.72 -14.18 10.31
CA MET A 235 8.03 -14.83 10.31
C MET A 235 8.46 -15.07 11.76
N THR A 236 8.89 -16.27 12.06
CA THR A 236 9.52 -16.62 13.36
C THR A 236 10.96 -17.02 13.12
N VAL A 237 11.87 -16.37 13.83
CA VAL A 237 13.31 -16.64 13.78
C VAL A 237 13.73 -17.16 15.14
N ASP A 238 14.07 -18.45 15.20
CA ASP A 238 14.58 -19.11 16.40
C ASP A 238 16.09 -18.86 16.50
N LEU A 239 16.53 -18.26 17.60
CA LEU A 239 17.89 -17.81 17.80
C LEU A 239 18.64 -18.73 18.76
N ASP A 240 19.93 -18.86 18.52
CA ASP A 240 20.91 -19.40 19.48
C ASP A 240 22.02 -18.38 19.71
N PRO A 241 21.79 -17.36 20.56
CA PRO A 241 22.77 -16.31 20.78
C PRO A 241 24.10 -16.80 21.36
N GLU A 242 24.06 -17.89 22.12
CA GLU A 242 25.28 -18.51 22.74
C GLU A 242 26.08 -19.32 21.71
N GLY A 243 25.37 -20.04 20.81
CA GLY A 243 25.95 -20.75 19.68
C GLY A 243 26.25 -19.89 18.46
N GLY A 244 25.85 -18.62 18.45
CA GLY A 244 26.09 -17.67 17.38
C GLY A 244 25.35 -17.99 16.07
N ASN A 245 24.16 -18.63 16.12
CA ASN A 245 23.47 -19.02 14.88
C ASN A 245 21.95 -18.82 14.93
N ILE A 246 21.37 -18.68 13.74
CA ILE A 246 19.92 -18.75 13.51
C ILE A 246 19.56 -20.23 13.36
N ARG A 247 18.91 -20.82 14.38
CA ARG A 247 18.51 -22.24 14.35
C ARG A 247 17.48 -22.52 13.26
N LYS A 248 16.52 -21.60 13.10
CA LYS A 248 15.44 -21.77 12.14
C LYS A 248 14.83 -20.41 11.79
N MET A 249 14.48 -20.22 10.54
CA MET A 249 13.61 -19.12 10.07
C MET A 249 12.41 -19.74 9.37
N ASN A 250 11.20 -19.41 9.82
CA ASN A 250 9.96 -19.94 9.30
C ASN A 250 8.99 -18.82 8.97
N ILE A 251 8.58 -18.73 7.71
CA ILE A 251 7.51 -17.82 7.26
C ILE A 251 6.25 -18.65 7.08
N HIS A 252 5.18 -18.24 7.72
CA HIS A 252 3.87 -18.89 7.61
C HIS A 252 2.78 -17.87 7.34
N ARG A 253 1.81 -18.27 6.53
CA ARG A 253 0.61 -17.49 6.28
C ARG A 253 -0.39 -17.74 7.41
N TYR A 254 -0.67 -16.71 8.22
CA TYR A 254 -1.67 -16.78 9.28
C TYR A 254 -3.08 -16.43 8.79
N TYR A 255 -3.19 -15.72 7.65
CA TYR A 255 -4.47 -15.35 7.06
C TYR A 255 -4.51 -15.69 5.56
N ASP A 256 -5.47 -16.52 5.17
CA ASP A 256 -5.73 -16.87 3.76
C ASP A 256 -7.13 -16.43 3.37
N LEU A 257 -7.23 -15.30 2.65
CA LEU A 257 -8.51 -14.75 2.19
C LEU A 257 -9.34 -15.77 1.37
N ASN A 258 -8.68 -16.66 0.61
CA ASN A 258 -9.39 -17.69 -0.17
C ASN A 258 -10.13 -18.68 0.70
N ALA A 259 -9.65 -18.95 1.92
CA ALA A 259 -10.32 -19.87 2.86
C ALA A 259 -11.56 -19.25 3.52
N HIS A 260 -11.62 -17.92 3.60
CA HIS A 260 -12.70 -17.19 4.29
C HIS A 260 -13.85 -16.79 3.35
N VAL A 261 -13.63 -16.77 2.03
CA VAL A 261 -14.61 -16.25 1.06
C VAL A 261 -15.32 -17.38 0.33
N LYS A 262 -16.67 -17.38 0.41
CA LYS A 262 -17.56 -18.20 -0.42
C LYS A 262 -18.67 -17.31 -0.97
N ALA A 263 -18.58 -16.98 -2.26
CA ALA A 263 -19.61 -16.17 -2.90
C ALA A 263 -20.96 -16.92 -2.94
N GLN A 264 -22.02 -16.24 -2.53
CA GLN A 264 -23.39 -16.75 -2.51
C GLN A 264 -24.40 -15.63 -2.79
N PRO A 265 -25.62 -15.94 -3.28
CA PRO A 265 -26.67 -14.95 -3.41
C PRO A 265 -27.01 -14.32 -2.05
N CYS A 266 -27.12 -13.00 -2.01
CA CYS A 266 -27.43 -12.23 -0.81
C CYS A 266 -28.62 -11.29 -1.10
N GLN A 267 -29.75 -11.47 -0.39
CA GLN A 267 -30.95 -10.64 -0.60
C GLN A 267 -30.77 -9.20 -0.13
N ASN A 268 -29.98 -8.99 0.95
CA ASN A 268 -29.76 -7.68 1.58
C ASN A 268 -28.30 -7.24 1.40
N SER A 269 -27.78 -7.33 0.18
CA SER A 269 -26.37 -7.02 -0.09
C SER A 269 -26.00 -5.56 0.20
N ALA A 270 -26.94 -4.62 0.08
CA ALA A 270 -26.72 -3.21 0.38
C ALA A 270 -26.45 -2.99 1.88
N GLU A 271 -27.30 -3.51 2.75
CA GLU A 271 -27.14 -3.40 4.20
C GLU A 271 -25.91 -4.17 4.67
N LEU A 272 -25.71 -5.41 4.19
CA LEU A 272 -24.54 -6.22 4.56
C LEU A 272 -23.21 -5.49 4.27
N VAL A 273 -23.09 -4.90 3.09
CA VAL A 273 -21.88 -4.18 2.64
C VAL A 273 -21.77 -2.83 3.32
N GLY A 274 -22.85 -2.07 3.39
CA GLY A 274 -22.88 -0.72 3.95
C GLY A 274 -22.61 -0.69 5.45
N ASP A 275 -23.26 -1.56 6.22
CA ASP A 275 -23.05 -1.65 7.67
C ASP A 275 -21.63 -2.11 8.02
N ALA A 276 -21.07 -3.03 7.22
CA ALA A 276 -19.69 -3.44 7.39
C ALA A 276 -18.73 -2.30 7.12
N LEU A 277 -18.97 -1.49 6.07
CA LEU A 277 -18.17 -0.30 5.77
C LEU A 277 -18.29 0.75 6.88
N ARG A 278 -19.50 1.00 7.37
CA ARG A 278 -19.76 1.94 8.49
C ARG A 278 -19.01 1.50 9.75
N LYS A 279 -19.06 0.21 10.10
CA LYS A 279 -18.26 -0.34 11.21
C LYS A 279 -16.77 -0.11 11.01
N ALA A 280 -16.26 -0.39 9.80
CA ALA A 280 -14.86 -0.18 9.46
C ALA A 280 -14.42 1.27 9.59
N ILE A 281 -15.27 2.22 9.16
CA ILE A 281 -15.03 3.67 9.31
C ILE A 281 -15.02 4.05 10.79
N ARG A 282 -16.01 3.64 11.58
CA ARG A 282 -16.08 3.94 13.03
C ARG A 282 -14.82 3.52 13.78
N LEU A 283 -14.32 2.31 13.51
CA LEU A 283 -13.07 1.83 14.11
C LEU A 283 -11.89 2.72 13.73
N ARG A 284 -11.82 3.14 12.46
CA ARG A 284 -10.73 3.94 11.92
C ARG A 284 -10.84 5.44 12.23
N MET A 285 -11.94 5.89 12.80
CA MET A 285 -12.09 7.27 13.34
C MET A 285 -11.44 7.46 14.72
N ARG A 286 -10.98 6.39 15.38
CA ARG A 286 -10.24 6.46 16.65
C ARG A 286 -8.91 7.17 16.44
N SER A 287 -8.79 8.40 16.91
CA SER A 287 -7.61 9.25 16.71
C SER A 287 -7.61 10.41 17.70
N ASP A 288 -6.43 10.76 18.20
CA ASP A 288 -6.20 11.95 19.06
C ASP A 288 -5.70 13.16 18.24
N VAL A 289 -5.54 12.98 16.91
CA VAL A 289 -5.13 14.05 15.98
C VAL A 289 -6.21 14.35 14.94
N LYS A 290 -6.06 15.46 14.21
CA LYS A 290 -7.01 15.89 13.18
C LYS A 290 -7.13 14.84 12.07
N VAL A 291 -8.39 14.57 11.69
CA VAL A 291 -8.76 13.60 10.65
C VAL A 291 -9.20 14.34 9.39
N GLY A 292 -8.70 13.89 8.23
CA GLY A 292 -9.14 14.33 6.91
C GLY A 292 -9.52 13.16 6.01
N SER A 293 -9.95 13.44 4.78
CA SER A 293 -10.29 12.43 3.77
C SER A 293 -9.93 12.88 2.35
N CYS A 294 -9.41 11.96 1.54
CA CYS A 294 -9.36 12.14 0.10
C CYS A 294 -10.77 12.22 -0.47
N LEU A 295 -11.00 13.15 -1.39
CA LEU A 295 -12.26 13.27 -2.11
C LEU A 295 -12.01 13.46 -3.60
N SER A 296 -12.16 12.38 -4.37
CA SER A 296 -11.97 12.38 -5.82
C SER A 296 -13.27 12.62 -6.61
N GLY A 297 -14.41 12.83 -5.91
CA GLY A 297 -15.74 12.86 -6.54
C GLY A 297 -16.21 11.47 -7.03
N GLY A 298 -15.42 10.43 -6.86
CA GLY A 298 -15.80 9.03 -7.11
C GLY A 298 -16.64 8.46 -5.96
N LEU A 299 -17.41 7.39 -6.25
CA LEU A 299 -18.32 6.81 -5.26
C LEU A 299 -17.61 6.36 -3.96
N ASP A 300 -16.42 5.78 -4.06
CA ASP A 300 -15.72 5.21 -2.89
C ASP A 300 -15.30 6.29 -1.89
N SER A 301 -14.54 7.29 -2.35
CA SER A 301 -14.12 8.42 -1.51
C SER A 301 -15.31 9.23 -1.00
N SER A 302 -16.31 9.46 -1.86
CA SER A 302 -17.55 10.15 -1.46
C SER A 302 -18.32 9.37 -0.40
N SER A 303 -18.37 8.02 -0.50
CA SER A 303 -19.03 7.17 0.51
C SER A 303 -18.34 7.26 1.88
N ILE A 304 -17.01 7.31 1.90
CA ILE A 304 -16.26 7.51 3.15
C ILE A 304 -16.63 8.86 3.77
N VAL A 305 -16.57 9.95 2.99
CA VAL A 305 -16.91 11.30 3.46
C VAL A 305 -18.36 11.35 3.96
N GLY A 306 -19.33 10.81 3.18
CA GLY A 306 -20.73 10.80 3.56
C GLY A 306 -21.00 10.05 4.87
N ILE A 307 -20.36 8.88 5.06
CA ILE A 307 -20.50 8.09 6.30
C ILE A 307 -19.81 8.80 7.46
N ILE A 308 -18.60 9.35 7.31
CA ILE A 308 -17.92 10.09 8.38
C ILE A 308 -18.78 11.28 8.84
N CYS A 309 -19.31 12.07 7.91
CA CYS A 309 -20.14 13.22 8.24
C CYS A 309 -21.45 12.82 8.94
N ASP A 310 -22.06 11.70 8.54
CA ASP A 310 -23.22 11.15 9.23
C ASP A 310 -22.88 10.67 10.67
N GLU A 311 -21.76 9.97 10.85
CA GLU A 311 -21.26 9.57 12.17
C GLU A 311 -20.96 10.76 13.08
N LEU A 312 -20.33 11.83 12.55
CA LEU A 312 -20.07 13.06 13.31
C LEU A 312 -21.38 13.69 13.78
N LYS A 313 -22.41 13.77 12.90
CA LYS A 313 -23.74 14.28 13.28
C LYS A 313 -24.38 13.46 14.40
N GLN A 314 -24.27 12.12 14.35
CA GLN A 314 -24.83 11.22 15.36
C GLN A 314 -24.22 11.47 16.76
N ILE A 315 -22.96 11.86 16.84
CA ILE A 315 -22.27 12.20 18.11
C ILE A 315 -22.26 13.70 18.40
N HIS A 316 -23.12 14.49 17.73
CA HIS A 316 -23.24 15.95 17.89
C HIS A 316 -21.94 16.73 17.65
N LYS A 317 -21.06 16.23 16.78
CA LYS A 317 -19.90 16.96 16.25
C LYS A 317 -20.22 17.56 14.89
N ASP A 318 -19.61 18.74 14.60
CA ASP A 318 -19.82 19.43 13.34
C ASP A 318 -19.04 18.73 12.21
N PRO A 319 -19.69 18.39 11.08
CA PRO A 319 -19.01 17.89 9.88
C PRO A 319 -17.95 18.84 9.32
N GLU A 320 -18.02 20.15 9.55
CA GLU A 320 -16.98 21.11 9.17
C GLU A 320 -15.60 20.78 9.76
N ASN A 321 -15.54 19.96 10.80
CA ASN A 321 -14.28 19.45 11.36
C ASN A 321 -13.59 18.42 10.44
N LEU A 322 -14.27 17.89 9.41
CA LEU A 322 -13.66 17.01 8.43
C LEU A 322 -13.12 17.84 7.26
N THR A 323 -11.79 17.81 7.09
CA THR A 323 -11.12 18.41 5.94
C THR A 323 -11.06 17.41 4.79
N THR A 324 -11.55 17.77 3.61
CA THR A 324 -11.38 16.97 2.38
C THR A 324 -10.33 17.60 1.48
N VAL A 325 -9.52 16.74 0.83
CA VAL A 325 -8.55 17.18 -0.19
C VAL A 325 -8.90 16.56 -1.52
N SER A 326 -9.05 17.41 -2.53
CA SER A 326 -9.43 17.06 -3.90
C SER A 326 -8.37 17.53 -4.89
N ILE A 327 -8.26 16.82 -6.03
CA ILE A 327 -7.44 17.26 -7.17
C ILE A 327 -8.31 17.83 -8.28
N GLY A 328 -7.89 18.96 -8.81
CA GLY A 328 -8.52 19.61 -9.96
C GLY A 328 -7.59 19.77 -11.15
N PHE A 329 -8.16 19.64 -12.33
CA PHE A 329 -7.51 19.94 -13.61
C PHE A 329 -8.42 20.88 -14.41
N PRO A 330 -8.48 22.19 -14.06
CA PRO A 330 -9.43 23.14 -14.66
C PRO A 330 -9.27 23.25 -16.18
N ASP A 331 -8.06 23.05 -16.70
CA ASP A 331 -7.75 23.13 -18.13
C ASP A 331 -8.07 21.84 -18.90
N ASP A 332 -8.48 20.78 -18.22
CA ASP A 332 -8.79 19.47 -18.83
C ASP A 332 -10.18 18.98 -18.41
N LYS A 333 -11.18 19.37 -19.18
CA LYS A 333 -12.61 19.07 -18.89
C LYS A 333 -12.92 17.58 -18.87
N ASP A 334 -12.13 16.75 -19.57
CA ASP A 334 -12.38 15.31 -19.68
C ASP A 334 -11.98 14.56 -18.41
N ILE A 335 -11.05 15.10 -17.62
CA ILE A 335 -10.56 14.48 -16.37
C ILE A 335 -10.87 15.31 -15.11
N ASN A 336 -11.44 16.50 -15.25
CA ASN A 336 -11.75 17.35 -14.10
C ASN A 336 -13.04 16.91 -13.40
N GLU A 337 -12.91 16.39 -12.20
CA GLU A 337 -14.02 15.86 -11.39
C GLU A 337 -14.45 16.78 -10.23
N ILE A 338 -13.89 17.99 -10.13
CA ILE A 338 -14.16 18.96 -9.04
C ILE A 338 -15.65 19.23 -8.84
N GLY A 339 -16.44 19.30 -9.92
CA GLY A 339 -17.87 19.53 -9.78
C GLY A 339 -18.61 18.47 -8.97
N PHE A 340 -18.14 17.22 -8.95
CA PHE A 340 -18.68 16.19 -8.07
C PHE A 340 -18.15 16.33 -6.63
N CYS A 341 -16.91 16.79 -6.46
CA CYS A 341 -16.37 17.07 -5.13
C CYS A 341 -17.20 18.18 -4.45
N HIS A 342 -17.46 19.29 -5.12
CA HIS A 342 -18.33 20.36 -4.61
C HIS A 342 -19.71 19.86 -4.20
N GLN A 343 -20.37 19.03 -5.04
CA GLN A 343 -21.67 18.46 -4.66
C GLN A 343 -21.63 17.66 -3.37
N VAL A 344 -20.55 16.91 -3.13
CA VAL A 344 -20.37 16.12 -1.89
C VAL A 344 -20.10 17.04 -0.71
N THR A 345 -19.19 18.00 -0.84
CA THR A 345 -18.81 18.90 0.26
C THR A 345 -19.96 19.81 0.67
N ASP A 346 -20.74 20.32 -0.29
CA ASP A 346 -21.96 21.12 -0.04
C ASP A 346 -23.04 20.29 0.68
N PHE A 347 -23.27 19.04 0.23
CA PHE A 347 -24.26 18.15 0.84
C PHE A 347 -23.87 17.73 2.25
N CYS A 348 -22.61 17.37 2.45
CA CYS A 348 -22.07 16.91 3.73
C CYS A 348 -21.76 18.06 4.69
N ARG A 349 -21.54 19.27 4.19
CA ARG A 349 -21.08 20.48 4.91
C ARG A 349 -19.71 20.28 5.55
N CYS A 350 -18.74 19.77 4.79
CA CYS A 350 -17.37 19.58 5.25
C CYS A 350 -16.41 20.57 4.55
N GLU A 351 -15.22 20.78 5.15
CA GLU A 351 -14.17 21.65 4.60
C GLU A 351 -13.62 21.07 3.29
N GLU A 352 -13.50 21.90 2.24
CA GLU A 352 -12.90 21.51 0.98
C GLU A 352 -11.54 22.19 0.75
N HIS A 353 -10.56 21.43 0.29
CA HIS A 353 -9.28 21.92 -0.19
C HIS A 353 -8.94 21.32 -1.55
N ILE A 354 -8.72 22.18 -2.55
CA ILE A 354 -8.46 21.76 -3.94
C ILE A 354 -7.00 22.04 -4.29
N ILE A 355 -6.34 21.06 -4.88
CA ILE A 355 -4.96 21.14 -5.38
C ILE A 355 -4.98 20.96 -6.89
N THR A 356 -4.13 21.72 -7.58
CA THR A 356 -3.99 21.66 -9.05
C THR A 356 -2.52 21.42 -9.40
N PRO A 357 -2.08 20.14 -9.51
CA PRO A 357 -0.71 19.83 -9.91
C PRO A 357 -0.49 20.06 -11.41
N ASP A 358 0.73 20.45 -11.76
CA ASP A 358 1.18 20.67 -13.14
C ASP A 358 2.46 19.86 -13.43
N ILE A 359 2.95 19.94 -14.70
CA ILE A 359 4.15 19.20 -15.10
C ILE A 359 5.41 19.70 -14.40
N ASP A 360 5.49 20.98 -14.07
CA ASP A 360 6.66 21.53 -13.40
C ASP A 360 6.77 20.99 -11.98
N SER A 361 5.66 20.87 -11.26
CA SER A 361 5.59 20.21 -9.95
C SER A 361 5.95 18.73 -10.03
N VAL A 362 5.50 18.02 -11.07
CA VAL A 362 5.87 16.61 -11.33
C VAL A 362 7.38 16.47 -11.48
N LEU A 363 8.00 17.26 -12.34
CA LEU A 363 9.43 17.18 -12.59
C LEU A 363 10.27 17.58 -11.38
N GLN A 364 9.80 18.58 -10.62
CA GLN A 364 10.46 19.01 -9.39
C GLN A 364 10.49 17.92 -8.32
N HIS A 365 9.42 17.17 -8.18
CA HIS A 365 9.29 16.15 -7.12
C HIS A 365 9.68 14.74 -7.57
N LEU A 366 9.84 14.48 -8.88
CA LEU A 366 9.97 13.13 -9.44
C LEU A 366 11.09 12.30 -8.80
N GLU A 367 12.28 12.86 -8.65
CA GLU A 367 13.41 12.15 -8.03
C GLU A 367 13.20 11.94 -6.52
N GLN A 368 12.56 12.88 -5.84
CA GLN A 368 12.20 12.75 -4.44
C GLN A 368 11.14 11.66 -4.24
N ILE A 369 10.11 11.62 -5.08
CA ILE A 369 9.08 10.57 -5.03
C ILE A 369 9.71 9.19 -5.30
N ILE A 370 10.59 9.07 -6.30
CA ILE A 370 11.32 7.82 -6.57
C ILE A 370 12.13 7.38 -5.35
N TRP A 371 12.77 8.32 -4.64
CA TRP A 371 13.51 8.03 -3.42
C TRP A 371 12.59 7.54 -2.29
N HIS A 372 11.42 8.16 -2.09
CA HIS A 372 10.43 7.69 -1.12
C HIS A 372 9.87 6.31 -1.47
N GLN A 373 9.67 6.04 -2.76
CA GLN A 373 9.09 4.78 -3.23
C GLN A 373 10.07 3.60 -3.17
N ASP A 374 11.38 3.81 -3.04
CA ASP A 374 12.45 2.80 -3.14
C ASP A 374 12.55 2.11 -4.50
N GLU A 375 11.51 2.07 -5.29
CA GLU A 375 11.33 1.31 -6.53
C GLU A 375 10.86 2.19 -7.69
N PRO A 376 10.98 1.75 -8.97
CA PRO A 376 10.46 2.52 -10.09
C PRO A 376 8.96 2.77 -9.96
N LEU A 377 8.50 3.99 -10.26
CA LEU A 377 7.08 4.35 -10.21
C LEU A 377 6.27 3.60 -11.29
N PRO A 378 4.99 3.27 -11.06
CA PRO A 378 4.15 2.64 -12.08
C PRO A 378 3.87 3.57 -13.29
N HIS A 379 3.74 4.86 -13.05
CA HIS A 379 3.49 5.93 -14.03
C HIS A 379 3.75 7.30 -13.41
N LEU A 380 3.80 8.36 -14.22
CA LEU A 380 4.01 9.74 -13.76
C LEU A 380 2.89 10.28 -12.84
N GLY A 381 1.69 9.73 -12.93
CA GLY A 381 0.55 10.17 -12.11
C GLY A 381 0.62 9.85 -10.61
N VAL A 382 1.67 9.15 -10.14
CA VAL A 382 1.89 8.93 -8.69
C VAL A 382 2.13 10.24 -7.95
N GLU A 383 2.64 11.26 -8.64
CA GLU A 383 2.80 12.61 -8.08
C GLU A 383 1.47 13.22 -7.62
N VAL A 384 0.38 12.94 -8.33
CA VAL A 384 -0.96 13.44 -7.95
C VAL A 384 -1.35 12.95 -6.54
N SER A 385 -1.09 11.69 -6.23
CA SER A 385 -1.30 11.15 -4.87
C SER A 385 -0.34 11.79 -3.86
N TYR A 386 0.92 12.02 -4.23
CA TYR A 386 1.88 12.72 -3.37
C TYR A 386 1.39 14.14 -3.04
N ALA A 387 0.88 14.90 -4.03
CA ALA A 387 0.34 16.23 -3.83
C ALA A 387 -0.89 16.24 -2.88
N VAL A 388 -1.77 15.23 -2.96
CA VAL A 388 -2.92 15.08 -2.04
C VAL A 388 -2.45 14.96 -0.60
N PHE A 389 -1.48 14.09 -0.30
CA PHE A 389 -0.98 13.91 1.06
C PHE A 389 -0.22 15.13 1.58
N LYS A 390 0.52 15.82 0.71
CA LYS A 390 1.12 17.09 1.06
C LYS A 390 0.05 18.13 1.42
N GLY A 391 -1.02 18.24 0.64
CA GLY A 391 -2.15 19.12 0.97
C GLY A 391 -2.87 18.73 2.25
N ALA A 392 -2.97 17.45 2.57
CA ALA A 392 -3.52 16.98 3.85
C ALA A 392 -2.62 17.41 5.03
N ALA A 393 -1.30 17.28 4.89
CA ALA A 393 -0.32 17.74 5.88
C ALA A 393 -0.37 19.26 6.07
N ASP A 394 -0.45 20.05 4.99
CA ASP A 394 -0.56 21.52 5.01
C ASP A 394 -1.84 22.00 5.75
N LYS A 395 -2.88 21.15 5.78
CA LYS A 395 -4.13 21.37 6.55
C LYS A 395 -4.05 20.80 7.97
N GLY A 396 -2.92 20.28 8.39
CA GLY A 396 -2.69 19.73 9.73
C GLY A 396 -3.39 18.39 9.97
N CYS A 397 -3.75 17.63 8.94
CA CYS A 397 -4.32 16.30 9.09
C CYS A 397 -3.20 15.30 9.44
N GLY A 398 -3.25 14.71 10.63
CA GLY A 398 -2.36 13.60 11.01
C GLY A 398 -2.87 12.25 10.51
N VAL A 399 -4.19 12.11 10.37
CA VAL A 399 -4.88 10.93 9.83
C VAL A 399 -5.68 11.31 8.59
N PHE A 400 -5.62 10.46 7.56
CA PHE A 400 -6.26 10.73 6.29
C PHE A 400 -6.94 9.47 5.71
N PHE A 401 -8.23 9.53 5.45
CA PHE A 401 -8.99 8.44 4.88
C PHE A 401 -8.85 8.40 3.36
N ASP A 402 -8.71 7.19 2.78
CA ASP A 402 -8.75 6.99 1.33
C ASP A 402 -9.60 5.77 0.93
N GLY A 403 -10.04 5.77 -0.32
CA GLY A 403 -10.99 4.81 -0.89
C GLY A 403 -10.37 3.55 -1.51
N GLN A 404 -9.07 3.30 -1.31
CA GLN A 404 -8.40 2.13 -1.88
C GLN A 404 -9.01 0.81 -1.38
N GLY A 405 -9.15 -0.18 -2.27
CA GLY A 405 -9.81 -1.47 -1.99
C GLY A 405 -11.29 -1.50 -2.38
N GLY A 406 -11.94 -0.33 -2.58
CA GLY A 406 -13.35 -0.25 -2.96
C GLY A 406 -13.65 -0.84 -4.33
N ASP A 407 -12.80 -0.61 -5.31
CA ASP A 407 -12.94 -1.14 -6.68
C ASP A 407 -12.75 -2.65 -6.74
N GLU A 408 -11.80 -3.19 -6.00
CA GLU A 408 -11.53 -4.61 -5.94
C GLU A 408 -12.70 -5.37 -5.31
N GLY A 409 -13.21 -4.89 -4.18
CA GLY A 409 -14.31 -5.53 -3.46
C GLY A 409 -15.65 -5.45 -4.18
N LEU A 410 -15.95 -4.31 -4.77
CA LEU A 410 -17.25 -4.00 -5.36
C LEU A 410 -17.29 -4.11 -6.89
N ALA A 411 -16.25 -4.72 -7.49
CA ALA A 411 -16.15 -4.90 -8.96
C ALA A 411 -16.19 -3.58 -9.74
N GLY A 412 -15.48 -2.55 -9.28
CA GLY A 412 -15.54 -1.21 -9.84
C GLY A 412 -14.77 -1.00 -11.14
N TYR A 413 -13.73 -1.79 -11.44
CA TYR A 413 -12.93 -1.64 -12.65
C TYR A 413 -13.64 -2.19 -13.90
N TYR A 414 -13.39 -1.60 -15.05
CA TYR A 414 -13.90 -2.07 -16.34
C TYR A 414 -13.55 -3.53 -16.67
N GLY A 415 -12.46 -4.05 -16.11
CA GLY A 415 -12.08 -5.46 -16.22
C GLY A 415 -13.14 -6.42 -15.66
N TYR A 416 -13.88 -6.01 -14.62
CA TYR A 416 -14.93 -6.84 -14.03
C TYR A 416 -16.16 -6.97 -14.93
N TYR A 417 -16.49 -5.96 -15.74
CA TYR A 417 -17.50 -6.12 -16.79
C TYR A 417 -17.13 -7.23 -17.78
N ALA A 418 -15.84 -7.38 -18.09
CA ALA A 418 -15.38 -8.43 -18.98
C ALA A 418 -15.62 -9.83 -18.39
N HIS A 419 -15.32 -10.04 -17.10
CA HIS A 419 -15.58 -11.30 -16.41
C HIS A 419 -17.09 -11.56 -16.23
N TYR A 420 -17.87 -10.53 -15.89
CA TYR A 420 -19.33 -10.59 -15.83
C TYR A 420 -19.94 -11.03 -17.16
N LEU A 421 -19.61 -10.33 -18.26
CA LEU A 421 -20.10 -10.64 -19.59
C LEU A 421 -19.68 -12.04 -20.07
N TRP A 422 -18.45 -12.46 -19.72
CA TRP A 422 -17.98 -13.82 -20.01
C TRP A 422 -18.81 -14.88 -19.29
N SER A 423 -19.11 -14.65 -18.03
CA SER A 423 -19.96 -15.55 -17.22
C SER A 423 -21.39 -15.64 -17.79
N ILE A 424 -21.95 -14.52 -18.24
CA ILE A 424 -23.28 -14.49 -18.91
C ILE A 424 -23.22 -15.25 -20.23
N LEU A 425 -22.21 -15.01 -21.07
CA LEU A 425 -22.06 -15.70 -22.35
C LEU A 425 -21.99 -17.22 -22.19
N THR A 426 -21.17 -17.68 -21.24
CA THR A 426 -20.92 -19.12 -21.03
C THR A 426 -22.04 -19.84 -20.30
N ARG A 427 -22.76 -19.16 -19.39
CA ARG A 427 -23.81 -19.79 -18.55
C ARG A 427 -25.22 -19.53 -19.06
N LYS A 428 -25.49 -18.35 -19.68
CA LYS A 428 -26.85 -17.90 -20.05
C LYS A 428 -27.03 -17.67 -21.58
N GLY A 429 -25.95 -17.80 -22.36
CA GLY A 429 -25.95 -17.76 -23.82
C GLY A 429 -25.97 -16.36 -24.44
N ILE A 430 -25.86 -16.34 -25.80
CA ILE A 430 -25.58 -15.14 -26.58
C ILE A 430 -26.69 -14.07 -26.52
N ARG A 431 -27.96 -14.46 -26.37
CA ARG A 431 -29.09 -13.51 -26.29
C ARG A 431 -29.00 -12.67 -24.99
N LYS A 432 -28.76 -13.33 -23.86
CA LYS A 432 -28.57 -12.67 -22.56
C LYS A 432 -27.30 -11.82 -22.56
N PHE A 433 -26.20 -12.32 -23.13
CA PHE A 433 -24.98 -11.54 -23.33
C PHE A 433 -25.23 -10.24 -24.08
N GLY A 434 -25.98 -10.28 -25.21
CA GLY A 434 -26.30 -9.08 -25.97
C GLY A 434 -27.16 -8.06 -25.20
N ALA A 435 -28.10 -8.53 -24.38
CA ALA A 435 -28.91 -7.67 -23.53
C ALA A 435 -28.09 -6.96 -22.43
N GLU A 436 -27.24 -7.71 -21.71
CA GLU A 436 -26.39 -7.14 -20.67
C GLU A 436 -25.30 -6.23 -21.25
N LEU A 437 -24.72 -6.58 -22.42
CA LEU A 437 -23.78 -5.72 -23.13
C LEU A 437 -24.41 -4.35 -23.45
N ASN A 438 -25.68 -4.30 -23.90
CA ASN A 438 -26.35 -3.04 -24.20
C ASN A 438 -26.55 -2.19 -22.93
N LYS A 439 -26.90 -2.79 -21.80
CA LYS A 439 -27.01 -2.11 -20.50
C LYS A 439 -25.67 -1.49 -20.06
N ILE A 440 -24.58 -2.27 -20.16
CA ILE A 440 -23.23 -1.80 -19.81
C ILE A 440 -22.82 -0.63 -20.70
N VAL A 441 -23.03 -0.73 -22.02
CA VAL A 441 -22.71 0.35 -22.96
C VAL A 441 -23.51 1.63 -22.63
N ALA A 442 -24.77 1.51 -22.24
CA ALA A 442 -25.61 2.66 -21.86
C ALA A 442 -25.19 3.35 -20.56
N SER A 443 -24.57 2.59 -19.63
CA SER A 443 -24.28 3.06 -18.26
C SER A 443 -22.80 3.36 -17.99
N SER A 444 -21.85 2.75 -18.74
CA SER A 444 -20.42 2.85 -18.46
C SER A 444 -19.64 3.81 -19.36
N GLY A 445 -20.28 4.35 -20.41
CA GLY A 445 -19.57 5.13 -21.43
C GLY A 445 -18.66 4.30 -22.36
N MET A 446 -18.57 2.97 -22.17
CA MET A 446 -17.80 2.08 -23.06
C MET A 446 -18.50 1.92 -24.41
N THR A 447 -17.71 1.87 -25.47
CA THR A 447 -18.26 1.46 -26.78
C THR A 447 -18.50 -0.06 -26.82
N ARG A 448 -19.51 -0.50 -27.57
CA ARG A 448 -19.81 -1.93 -27.74
C ARG A 448 -18.59 -2.74 -28.21
N LYS A 449 -17.80 -2.17 -29.14
CA LYS A 449 -16.57 -2.80 -29.66
C LYS A 449 -15.53 -2.97 -28.53
N LEU A 450 -15.34 -1.97 -27.70
CA LEU A 450 -14.39 -1.99 -26.58
C LEU A 450 -14.81 -3.03 -25.53
N ALA A 451 -16.09 -3.09 -25.16
CA ALA A 451 -16.60 -4.06 -24.19
C ALA A 451 -16.41 -5.52 -24.66
N ILE A 452 -16.65 -5.81 -25.95
CA ILE A 452 -16.40 -7.13 -26.54
C ILE A 452 -14.89 -7.43 -26.52
N LEU A 453 -14.04 -6.48 -26.96
CA LEU A 453 -12.59 -6.65 -26.96
C LEU A 453 -12.06 -6.91 -25.54
N TYR A 454 -12.54 -6.19 -24.54
CA TYR A 454 -12.16 -6.41 -23.14
C TYR A 454 -12.63 -7.79 -22.66
N THR A 455 -13.83 -8.24 -23.04
CA THR A 455 -14.31 -9.58 -22.68
C THR A 455 -13.35 -10.68 -23.18
N LEU A 456 -12.85 -10.56 -24.41
CA LEU A 456 -11.87 -11.50 -24.96
C LEU A 456 -10.48 -11.31 -24.31
N TYR A 457 -10.03 -10.08 -24.16
CA TYR A 457 -8.70 -9.76 -23.62
C TYR A 457 -8.51 -10.25 -22.18
N PHE A 458 -9.49 -10.01 -21.31
CA PHE A 458 -9.35 -10.39 -19.90
C PHE A 458 -9.62 -11.88 -19.62
N ASN A 459 -10.33 -12.58 -20.48
CA ASN A 459 -10.69 -13.98 -20.25
C ASN A 459 -9.89 -14.98 -21.12
N ILE A 460 -9.13 -14.52 -22.11
CA ILE A 460 -8.30 -15.40 -22.97
C ILE A 460 -6.83 -15.02 -22.80
N ALA A 461 -6.10 -15.85 -22.03
CA ALA A 461 -4.69 -15.59 -21.68
C ALA A 461 -3.78 -15.34 -22.89
N SER A 462 -3.92 -16.13 -23.96
CA SER A 462 -3.14 -15.96 -25.18
C SER A 462 -3.35 -14.62 -25.87
N VAL A 463 -4.59 -14.10 -25.88
CA VAL A 463 -4.91 -12.78 -26.44
C VAL A 463 -4.26 -11.68 -25.62
N ARG A 464 -4.29 -11.80 -24.29
CA ARG A 464 -3.69 -10.84 -23.36
C ARG A 464 -2.17 -10.79 -23.50
N ILE A 465 -1.51 -11.95 -23.49
CA ILE A 465 -0.04 -12.07 -23.64
C ILE A 465 0.39 -11.53 -25.01
N TRP A 466 -0.33 -11.87 -26.08
CA TRP A 466 -0.02 -11.43 -27.43
C TRP A 466 -0.18 -9.91 -27.58
N GLY A 467 -1.31 -9.36 -27.14
CA GLY A 467 -1.60 -7.93 -27.26
C GLY A 467 -0.58 -7.04 -26.52
N THR A 468 -0.16 -7.45 -25.32
CA THR A 468 0.87 -6.74 -24.56
C THR A 468 2.26 -6.89 -25.19
N SER A 469 2.58 -8.06 -25.73
CA SER A 469 3.90 -8.34 -26.32
C SER A 469 4.18 -7.52 -27.57
N ILE A 470 3.23 -7.37 -28.48
CA ILE A 470 3.42 -6.63 -29.73
C ILE A 470 3.82 -5.17 -29.50
N ARG A 471 3.15 -4.52 -28.55
CA ARG A 471 3.34 -3.09 -28.30
C ARG A 471 4.58 -2.77 -27.48
N ARG A 472 4.96 -3.63 -26.53
CA ARG A 472 5.98 -3.34 -25.51
C ARG A 472 7.34 -3.96 -25.82
N ASN A 473 7.41 -5.14 -26.43
CA ASN A 473 8.68 -5.83 -26.71
C ASN A 473 9.67 -5.03 -27.56
N LYS A 474 9.20 -4.13 -28.43
CA LYS A 474 10.08 -3.32 -29.28
C LYS A 474 10.93 -2.29 -28.51
N TYR A 475 10.49 -1.91 -27.29
CA TYR A 475 11.21 -0.99 -26.41
C TYR A 475 12.14 -1.72 -25.44
N MET A 476 11.94 -3.03 -25.24
CA MET A 476 12.77 -3.86 -24.37
C MET A 476 14.00 -4.39 -25.11
N SER A 477 15.14 -4.44 -24.42
CA SER A 477 16.34 -5.11 -24.94
C SER A 477 16.13 -6.62 -25.08
N ARG A 478 17.06 -7.31 -25.76
CA ARG A 478 17.04 -8.78 -25.86
C ARG A 478 17.25 -9.43 -24.49
N ARG A 479 18.10 -8.85 -23.62
CA ARG A 479 18.34 -9.32 -22.25
C ARG A 479 17.05 -9.25 -21.42
N LEU A 480 16.42 -8.10 -21.34
CA LEU A 480 15.20 -7.92 -20.54
C LEU A 480 14.04 -8.83 -21.03
N ARG A 481 13.90 -9.02 -22.35
CA ARG A 481 12.87 -9.95 -22.88
C ARG A 481 13.11 -11.40 -22.47
N ARG A 482 14.37 -11.83 -22.31
CA ARG A 482 14.71 -13.19 -21.85
C ARG A 482 14.47 -13.39 -20.35
N SER A 483 14.50 -12.33 -19.56
CA SER A 483 14.22 -12.37 -18.12
C SER A 483 12.72 -12.53 -17.82
N VAL A 484 11.82 -12.45 -18.81
CA VAL A 484 10.38 -12.65 -18.61
C VAL A 484 10.09 -14.11 -18.31
N ASN A 485 9.78 -14.42 -17.06
CA ASN A 485 9.36 -15.76 -16.63
C ASN A 485 7.82 -15.85 -16.64
N THR A 486 7.27 -16.44 -17.71
CA THR A 486 5.81 -16.55 -17.85
C THR A 486 5.20 -17.65 -16.97
N LYS A 487 6.00 -18.59 -16.43
CA LYS A 487 5.49 -19.67 -15.58
C LYS A 487 4.88 -19.12 -14.28
N ASN A 488 5.54 -18.13 -13.67
CA ASN A 488 5.05 -17.49 -12.46
C ASN A 488 3.85 -16.57 -12.71
N LEU A 489 3.54 -16.27 -13.97
CA LEU A 489 2.45 -15.37 -14.35
C LEU A 489 1.18 -16.10 -14.81
N HIS A 490 1.19 -17.44 -14.92
CA HIS A 490 0.03 -18.20 -15.38
C HIS A 490 -1.22 -17.94 -14.53
N MET A 491 -1.06 -17.74 -13.23
CA MET A 491 -2.18 -17.39 -12.33
C MET A 491 -2.87 -16.06 -12.71
N PHE A 492 -2.12 -15.08 -13.23
CA PHE A 492 -2.66 -13.77 -13.64
C PHE A 492 -3.37 -13.79 -15.00
N PHE A 493 -3.11 -14.81 -15.79
CA PHE A 493 -3.67 -14.95 -17.13
C PHE A 493 -4.73 -16.04 -17.23
N SER A 494 -4.90 -16.86 -16.18
CA SER A 494 -5.95 -17.88 -16.17
C SER A 494 -7.32 -17.23 -16.10
N SER A 495 -8.28 -17.74 -16.87
CA SER A 495 -9.69 -17.34 -16.75
C SER A 495 -10.21 -17.81 -15.40
N LYS A 496 -10.67 -16.89 -14.58
CA LYS A 496 -11.34 -17.15 -13.31
C LYS A 496 -12.74 -16.59 -13.34
N ASP A 497 -13.60 -17.08 -12.45
CA ASP A 497 -14.87 -16.40 -12.22
C ASP A 497 -14.62 -15.03 -11.58
N GLY A 498 -15.66 -14.20 -11.49
CA GLY A 498 -15.51 -12.82 -11.04
C GLY A 498 -14.97 -12.70 -9.63
N THR A 499 -15.39 -13.59 -8.71
CA THR A 499 -14.91 -13.61 -7.32
C THR A 499 -13.44 -14.05 -7.25
N GLY A 500 -13.07 -15.10 -8.00
CA GLY A 500 -11.67 -15.53 -8.08
C GLY A 500 -10.76 -14.44 -8.63
N ARG A 501 -11.26 -13.59 -9.56
CA ARG A 501 -10.51 -12.42 -10.03
C ARG A 501 -10.37 -11.35 -8.95
N GLN A 502 -11.42 -11.06 -8.20
CA GLN A 502 -11.36 -10.10 -7.09
C GLN A 502 -10.35 -10.55 -6.02
N LEU A 503 -10.35 -11.84 -5.64
CA LEU A 503 -9.36 -12.42 -4.73
C LEU A 503 -7.92 -12.24 -5.23
N GLU A 504 -7.69 -12.43 -6.54
CA GLU A 504 -6.37 -12.18 -7.12
C GLU A 504 -5.97 -10.72 -7.06
N ASP A 505 -6.89 -9.79 -7.33
CA ASP A 505 -6.60 -8.37 -7.31
C ASP A 505 -6.24 -7.89 -5.90
N TYR A 506 -6.84 -8.48 -4.84
CA TYR A 506 -6.45 -8.23 -3.44
C TYR A 506 -5.06 -8.78 -3.10
N LEU A 507 -4.70 -9.96 -3.58
CA LEU A 507 -3.52 -10.66 -3.10
C LEU A 507 -2.28 -10.46 -3.98
N TYR A 508 -2.47 -10.31 -5.30
CA TYR A 508 -1.38 -10.37 -6.28
C TYR A 508 -1.54 -9.39 -7.44
N GLY A 509 -2.70 -8.74 -7.57
CA GLY A 509 -3.03 -7.88 -8.70
C GLY A 509 -2.63 -6.43 -8.49
N SER A 510 -3.58 -5.52 -8.68
CA SER A 510 -3.34 -4.08 -8.59
C SER A 510 -3.15 -3.58 -7.18
N LEU A 511 -3.91 -4.13 -6.22
CA LEU A 511 -4.00 -3.59 -4.86
C LEU A 511 -2.66 -3.57 -4.12
N PRO A 512 -1.84 -4.64 -4.07
CA PRO A 512 -0.55 -4.58 -3.37
C PRO A 512 0.36 -3.45 -3.87
N GLY A 513 0.40 -3.22 -5.18
CA GLY A 513 1.15 -2.10 -5.77
C GLY A 513 0.57 -0.73 -5.40
N ILE A 514 -0.76 -0.60 -5.33
CA ILE A 514 -1.45 0.62 -4.88
C ILE A 514 -1.10 0.90 -3.42
N LEU A 515 -1.16 -0.09 -2.53
CA LEU A 515 -0.83 0.06 -1.12
C LEU A 515 0.64 0.47 -0.90
N HIS A 516 1.55 -0.01 -1.76
CA HIS A 516 2.95 0.40 -1.72
C HIS A 516 3.09 1.91 -1.91
N TRP A 517 2.60 2.47 -3.02
CA TRP A 517 2.77 3.91 -3.26
C TRP A 517 1.91 4.78 -2.35
N GLU A 518 0.76 4.27 -1.88
CA GLU A 518 -0.10 4.93 -0.92
C GLU A 518 0.64 5.18 0.41
N ASP A 519 1.20 4.13 1.02
CA ASP A 519 2.01 4.24 2.24
C ASP A 519 3.21 5.18 2.05
N ARG A 520 3.93 5.05 0.92
CA ARG A 520 5.12 5.85 0.67
C ARG A 520 4.81 7.34 0.50
N ASN A 521 3.76 7.68 -0.26
CA ASN A 521 3.37 9.07 -0.51
C ASN A 521 2.81 9.73 0.76
N SER A 522 1.97 9.01 1.51
CA SER A 522 1.40 9.53 2.75
C SER A 522 2.48 9.77 3.80
N MET A 523 3.41 8.82 3.93
CA MET A 523 4.50 8.94 4.89
C MET A 523 5.55 9.97 4.50
N ALA A 524 5.76 10.23 3.22
CA ALA A 524 6.61 11.33 2.77
C ALA A 524 6.15 12.70 3.31
N SER A 525 4.88 12.80 3.70
CA SER A 525 4.27 13.98 4.31
C SER A 525 3.90 13.80 5.79
N SER A 526 4.37 12.73 6.43
CA SER A 526 4.04 12.38 7.84
C SER A 526 2.52 12.31 8.09
N VAL A 527 1.76 11.73 7.15
CA VAL A 527 0.31 11.55 7.25
C VAL A 527 -0.03 10.07 7.31
N GLU A 528 -0.86 9.67 8.27
CA GLU A 528 -1.34 8.28 8.36
C GLU A 528 -2.55 8.04 7.46
N THR A 529 -2.40 7.19 6.44
CA THR A 529 -3.54 6.77 5.62
C THR A 529 -4.32 5.64 6.29
N ARG A 530 -5.66 5.76 6.31
CA ARG A 530 -6.60 4.74 6.78
C ARG A 530 -7.53 4.30 5.66
N LEU A 531 -7.65 2.99 5.46
CA LEU A 531 -8.32 2.36 4.32
C LEU A 531 -9.51 1.50 4.81
N PRO A 532 -10.73 2.06 4.96
CA PRO A 532 -11.88 1.33 5.48
C PRO A 532 -12.31 0.14 4.61
N PHE A 533 -12.14 0.24 3.30
CA PHE A 533 -12.42 -0.83 2.36
C PHE A 533 -11.46 -2.03 2.48
N LEU A 534 -10.39 -1.90 3.29
CA LEU A 534 -9.46 -2.99 3.65
C LEU A 534 -9.66 -3.48 5.09
N ASP A 535 -10.78 -3.18 5.72
CA ASP A 535 -11.21 -3.91 6.91
C ASP A 535 -11.46 -5.37 6.54
N TYR A 536 -10.87 -6.33 7.26
CA TYR A 536 -10.95 -7.72 6.83
C TYR A 536 -12.39 -8.29 6.94
N GLU A 537 -13.17 -7.83 7.92
CA GLU A 537 -14.57 -8.25 8.05
C GLU A 537 -15.41 -7.66 6.90
N TYR A 538 -15.12 -6.43 6.49
CA TYR A 538 -15.73 -5.84 5.30
C TYR A 538 -15.35 -6.60 4.04
N VAL A 539 -14.05 -6.89 3.84
CA VAL A 539 -13.54 -7.60 2.65
C VAL A 539 -14.17 -8.98 2.52
N GLU A 540 -14.23 -9.76 3.62
CA GLU A 540 -14.85 -11.08 3.61
C GLU A 540 -16.34 -11.01 3.25
N LYS A 541 -17.08 -10.03 3.78
CA LYS A 541 -18.51 -9.83 3.49
C LYS A 541 -18.72 -9.37 2.05
N VAL A 542 -17.99 -8.34 1.57
CA VAL A 542 -18.17 -7.85 0.21
C VAL A 542 -17.80 -8.90 -0.82
N LEU A 543 -16.77 -9.71 -0.59
CA LEU A 543 -16.39 -10.79 -1.51
C LEU A 543 -17.35 -11.98 -1.45
N SER A 544 -18.10 -12.17 -0.36
CA SER A 544 -19.15 -13.19 -0.29
C SER A 544 -20.38 -12.85 -1.14
N VAL A 545 -20.58 -11.58 -1.52
CA VAL A 545 -21.67 -11.16 -2.41
C VAL A 545 -21.34 -11.56 -3.86
N ASP A 546 -22.31 -12.20 -4.54
CA ASP A 546 -22.14 -12.64 -5.94
C ASP A 546 -21.92 -11.45 -6.88
N LEU A 547 -21.14 -11.65 -7.94
CA LEU A 547 -20.83 -10.62 -8.92
C LEU A 547 -22.10 -10.05 -9.61
N ASN A 548 -23.14 -10.88 -9.79
CA ASN A 548 -24.42 -10.43 -10.37
C ASN A 548 -25.19 -9.45 -9.46
N GLU A 549 -24.91 -9.44 -8.15
CA GLU A 549 -25.46 -8.44 -7.22
C GLU A 549 -24.65 -7.14 -7.27
N LYS A 550 -23.35 -7.23 -7.49
CA LYS A 550 -22.44 -6.08 -7.59
C LYS A 550 -22.57 -5.33 -8.91
N ILE A 551 -22.92 -6.07 -9.99
CA ILE A 551 -23.13 -5.50 -11.35
C ILE A 551 -24.57 -5.75 -11.76
N LYS A 552 -25.37 -4.68 -11.83
CA LYS A 552 -26.78 -4.74 -12.20
C LYS A 552 -27.17 -3.53 -13.06
N ASP A 553 -27.96 -3.76 -14.10
CA ASP A 553 -28.43 -2.75 -15.04
C ASP A 553 -27.31 -1.88 -15.64
N GLY A 554 -26.13 -2.47 -15.79
CA GLY A 554 -24.93 -1.83 -16.33
C GLY A 554 -24.14 -0.98 -15.32
N TYR A 555 -24.60 -0.84 -14.07
CA TYR A 555 -23.86 -0.20 -13.00
C TYR A 555 -23.02 -1.21 -12.21
N THR A 556 -21.82 -0.82 -11.80
CA THR A 556 -20.99 -1.52 -10.80
C THR A 556 -21.27 -0.99 -9.40
N LYS A 557 -20.77 -1.67 -8.36
CA LYS A 557 -20.86 -1.24 -6.96
C LYS A 557 -22.29 -1.06 -6.46
N VAL A 558 -23.24 -1.80 -7.03
CA VAL A 558 -24.67 -1.61 -6.76
C VAL A 558 -25.01 -1.67 -5.26
N PRO A 559 -24.48 -2.61 -4.45
CA PRO A 559 -24.78 -2.62 -3.02
C PRO A 559 -24.38 -1.31 -2.31
N LEU A 560 -23.24 -0.74 -2.65
CA LEU A 560 -22.79 0.53 -2.08
C LEU A 560 -23.67 1.70 -2.54
N ARG A 561 -24.03 1.76 -3.83
CA ARG A 561 -24.92 2.80 -4.37
C ARG A 561 -26.27 2.81 -3.67
N GLU A 562 -26.85 1.63 -3.46
CA GLU A 562 -28.15 1.51 -2.76
C GLU A 562 -28.07 1.95 -1.30
N TYR A 563 -26.97 1.59 -0.60
CA TYR A 563 -26.76 1.99 0.80
C TYR A 563 -26.56 3.50 0.96
N MET A 564 -25.90 4.14 -0.01
CA MET A 564 -25.59 5.57 0.07
C MET A 564 -26.76 6.51 -0.24
N LYS A 565 -27.93 6.00 -0.59
CA LYS A 565 -29.13 6.82 -0.78
C LYS A 565 -29.46 7.62 0.48
N GLY A 566 -29.58 8.94 0.34
CA GLY A 566 -29.80 9.86 1.45
C GLY A 566 -28.55 10.26 2.24
N LEU A 567 -27.40 9.63 1.97
CA LEU A 567 -26.09 9.99 2.54
C LEU A 567 -25.21 10.75 1.53
N LEU A 568 -25.54 10.73 0.26
CA LEU A 568 -24.87 11.44 -0.82
C LEU A 568 -25.90 11.97 -1.85
N PRO A 569 -25.54 12.97 -2.67
CA PRO A 569 -26.34 13.40 -3.81
C PRO A 569 -26.55 12.26 -4.83
N ASP A 570 -27.75 12.16 -5.41
CA ASP A 570 -28.08 11.13 -6.40
C ASP A 570 -27.20 11.19 -7.65
N GLU A 571 -26.76 12.37 -8.06
CA GLU A 571 -25.85 12.59 -9.19
C GLU A 571 -24.49 11.91 -8.96
N VAL A 572 -23.99 11.92 -7.73
CA VAL A 572 -22.75 11.25 -7.32
C VAL A 572 -22.98 9.75 -7.20
N ILE A 573 -24.09 9.32 -6.56
CA ILE A 573 -24.44 7.91 -6.36
C ILE A 573 -24.59 7.21 -7.72
N TRP A 574 -25.34 7.78 -8.67
CA TRP A 574 -25.68 7.17 -9.96
C TRP A 574 -24.83 7.67 -11.11
N ARG A 575 -23.67 8.24 -10.81
CA ARG A 575 -22.70 8.67 -11.81
C ARG A 575 -22.33 7.52 -12.74
N LYS A 576 -22.35 7.78 -14.06
CA LYS A 576 -22.09 6.79 -15.11
C LYS A 576 -20.60 6.67 -15.45
N ASN A 577 -19.94 7.80 -15.61
CA ASN A 577 -18.53 7.81 -16.04
C ASN A 577 -17.64 7.82 -14.81
N LYS A 578 -16.97 6.69 -14.53
CA LYS A 578 -15.90 6.65 -13.55
C LYS A 578 -14.58 6.90 -14.28
N LEU A 579 -13.92 7.98 -13.91
CA LEU A 579 -12.48 8.10 -14.11
C LEU A 579 -11.85 7.57 -12.82
N GLY A 580 -10.84 6.69 -12.90
CA GLY A 580 -10.00 6.42 -11.73
C GLY A 580 -9.36 7.72 -11.28
N PHE A 581 -8.39 7.73 -10.37
CA PHE A 581 -7.69 8.96 -9.98
C PHE A 581 -6.95 9.53 -11.23
N PRO A 582 -7.59 10.42 -12.02
CA PRO A 582 -7.09 10.77 -13.35
C PRO A 582 -5.89 11.70 -13.23
N ALA A 583 -4.87 11.45 -14.05
CA ALA A 583 -3.76 12.37 -14.28
C ALA A 583 -3.50 12.47 -15.79
N PRO A 584 -3.21 13.63 -16.34
CA PRO A 584 -2.97 13.81 -17.77
C PRO A 584 -1.57 13.33 -18.18
N THR A 585 -1.21 12.08 -17.79
CA THR A 585 0.14 11.53 -17.92
C THR A 585 0.66 11.50 -19.36
N GLY A 586 -0.23 11.31 -20.34
CA GLY A 586 0.14 11.39 -21.77
C GLY A 586 0.55 12.81 -22.18
N ARG A 587 -0.23 13.82 -21.75
CA ARG A 587 0.11 15.22 -22.00
C ARG A 587 1.41 15.57 -21.27
N TRP A 588 1.51 15.32 -19.98
CA TRP A 588 2.70 15.56 -19.16
C TRP A 588 3.98 14.93 -19.75
N PHE A 589 3.88 13.72 -20.31
CA PHE A 589 5.04 13.08 -20.93
C PHE A 589 5.60 13.91 -22.10
N TRP A 590 4.73 14.51 -22.95
CA TRP A 590 5.16 15.31 -24.08
C TRP A 590 5.56 16.74 -23.73
N GLU A 591 5.23 17.19 -22.52
CA GLU A 591 5.65 18.47 -21.92
C GLU A 591 7.01 18.38 -21.24
N ILE A 592 7.55 17.16 -20.99
CA ILE A 592 8.91 16.98 -20.47
C ILE A 592 9.91 17.71 -21.37
N PRO A 593 10.80 18.58 -20.83
CA PRO A 593 11.79 19.29 -21.62
C PRO A 593 12.69 18.34 -22.40
N ARG A 594 12.91 18.63 -23.69
CA ARG A 594 13.73 17.78 -24.56
C ARG A 594 15.14 17.57 -24.02
N GLU A 595 15.74 18.60 -23.47
CA GLU A 595 17.07 18.51 -22.88
C GLU A 595 17.10 17.53 -21.73
N TYR A 596 16.12 17.58 -20.82
CA TYR A 596 15.99 16.65 -19.71
C TYR A 596 15.94 15.19 -20.21
N PHE A 597 15.09 14.90 -21.19
CA PHE A 597 14.97 13.55 -21.75
C PHE A 597 16.25 13.07 -22.43
N MET A 598 16.91 13.96 -23.19
CA MET A 598 18.16 13.62 -23.88
C MET A 598 19.32 13.41 -22.93
N ASN A 599 19.39 14.13 -21.82
CA ASN A 599 20.38 13.92 -20.76
C ASN A 599 20.24 12.55 -20.08
N LEU A 600 19.01 12.02 -19.96
CA LEU A 600 18.80 10.66 -19.46
C LEU A 600 19.26 9.57 -20.45
N LEU A 601 19.29 9.89 -21.77
CA LEU A 601 19.79 8.99 -22.79
C LEU A 601 21.32 9.04 -22.96
N ASP A 602 22.00 9.97 -22.32
CA ASP A 602 23.46 10.03 -22.31
C ASP A 602 24.02 9.11 -21.23
N GLN A 603 24.71 8.05 -21.62
CA GLN A 603 25.30 7.01 -20.77
C GLN A 603 24.32 6.47 -19.70
N PRO A 604 23.13 5.96 -20.08
CA PRO A 604 22.16 5.50 -19.12
C PRO A 604 22.57 4.20 -18.44
N ARG A 605 22.35 4.10 -17.12
CA ARG A 605 22.57 2.88 -16.33
C ARG A 605 21.65 1.75 -16.77
N SER A 606 20.46 2.08 -17.25
CA SER A 606 19.45 1.15 -17.73
C SER A 606 19.66 0.67 -19.18
N ALA A 607 20.78 1.00 -19.82
CA ALA A 607 21.08 0.68 -21.23
C ALA A 607 20.88 -0.80 -21.59
N GLU A 608 21.23 -1.72 -20.69
CA GLU A 608 21.11 -3.16 -20.92
C GLU A 608 19.66 -3.65 -20.95
N PHE A 609 18.71 -2.89 -20.42
CA PHE A 609 17.31 -3.28 -20.30
C PHE A 609 16.42 -2.72 -21.41
N PHE A 610 16.81 -1.60 -22.02
CA PHE A 610 15.99 -0.91 -23.01
C PHE A 610 16.60 -0.84 -24.40
N ASN A 611 15.73 -0.74 -25.41
CA ASN A 611 16.14 -0.43 -26.79
C ASN A 611 16.21 1.09 -26.98
N LEU A 612 17.35 1.68 -26.60
CA LEU A 612 17.57 3.13 -26.57
C LEU A 612 17.36 3.78 -27.95
N ASN A 613 17.78 3.12 -29.04
CA ASN A 613 17.59 3.64 -30.40
C ASN A 613 16.10 3.81 -30.73
N LYS A 614 15.27 2.82 -30.32
CA LYS A 614 13.82 2.88 -30.53
C LYS A 614 13.20 3.99 -29.71
N ILE A 615 13.57 4.10 -28.44
CA ILE A 615 13.09 5.14 -27.51
C ILE A 615 13.43 6.54 -28.06
N LYS A 616 14.70 6.79 -28.40
CA LYS A 616 15.17 8.05 -28.95
C LYS A 616 14.44 8.44 -30.24
N ASN A 617 14.33 7.49 -31.19
CA ASN A 617 13.68 7.74 -32.48
C ASN A 617 12.19 8.06 -32.33
N ASP A 618 11.48 7.34 -31.45
CA ASP A 618 10.05 7.57 -31.22
C ASP A 618 9.81 8.91 -30.51
N TYR A 619 10.62 9.24 -29.52
CA TYR A 619 10.55 10.53 -28.82
C TYR A 619 10.81 11.70 -29.79
N MET A 620 11.86 11.63 -30.60
CA MET A 620 12.21 12.68 -31.58
C MET A 620 11.13 12.90 -32.63
N ARG A 621 10.36 11.86 -32.97
CA ARG A 621 9.25 11.93 -33.92
C ARG A 621 7.91 12.24 -33.26
N LYS A 622 7.88 12.47 -31.95
CA LYS A 622 6.67 12.62 -31.14
C LYS A 622 5.65 11.52 -31.44
N CYS A 623 6.10 10.28 -31.47
CA CYS A 623 5.27 9.11 -31.76
C CYS A 623 5.67 7.92 -30.87
N GLY A 624 4.90 6.84 -30.93
CA GLY A 624 5.21 5.59 -30.26
C GLY A 624 4.38 5.35 -29.00
N ASN A 625 4.95 4.65 -28.03
CA ASN A 625 4.28 4.30 -26.79
C ASN A 625 4.86 5.14 -25.64
N GLU A 626 4.12 6.15 -25.21
CA GLU A 626 4.47 7.10 -24.16
C GLU A 626 4.72 6.37 -22.83
N GLU A 627 3.87 5.41 -22.49
CA GLU A 627 4.03 4.59 -21.27
C GLU A 627 5.40 3.90 -21.23
N MET A 628 5.85 3.34 -22.36
CA MET A 628 7.14 2.66 -22.41
C MET A 628 8.32 3.61 -22.34
N MET A 629 8.21 4.80 -22.91
CA MET A 629 9.23 5.83 -22.81
C MET A 629 9.28 6.43 -21.40
N ALA A 630 8.11 6.63 -20.77
CA ALA A 630 8.03 7.05 -19.36
C ALA A 630 8.66 5.98 -18.44
N LYS A 631 8.42 4.70 -18.68
CA LYS A 631 9.06 3.62 -17.91
C LYS A 631 10.59 3.63 -18.03
N PHE A 632 11.13 3.98 -19.20
CA PHE A 632 12.58 4.19 -19.33
C PHE A 632 13.06 5.31 -18.39
N ILE A 633 12.39 6.47 -18.37
CA ILE A 633 12.73 7.59 -17.47
C ILE A 633 12.72 7.11 -16.01
N LEU A 634 11.62 6.47 -15.59
CA LEU A 634 11.41 6.06 -14.21
C LEU A 634 12.44 5.01 -13.73
N VAL A 635 12.78 4.05 -14.59
CA VAL A 635 13.80 3.04 -14.30
C VAL A 635 15.19 3.67 -14.27
N GLU A 636 15.49 4.57 -15.21
CA GLU A 636 16.80 5.24 -15.26
C GLU A 636 17.04 6.11 -14.02
N LEU A 637 16.07 6.92 -13.64
CA LEU A 637 16.13 7.75 -12.43
C LEU A 637 16.28 6.89 -11.17
N TRP A 638 15.53 5.80 -11.07
CA TRP A 638 15.66 4.87 -9.95
C TRP A 638 17.05 4.25 -9.89
N MET A 639 17.59 3.75 -11.02
CA MET A 639 18.92 3.16 -11.05
C MET A 639 20.02 4.16 -10.67
N ARG A 640 19.88 5.42 -11.09
CA ARG A 640 20.80 6.50 -10.67
C ARG A 640 20.68 6.80 -9.19
N LYS A 641 19.45 6.95 -8.68
CA LYS A 641 19.17 7.34 -7.30
C LYS A 641 19.66 6.32 -6.27
N PHE A 642 19.55 5.02 -6.57
CA PHE A 642 19.95 3.94 -5.68
C PHE A 642 21.30 3.29 -6.01
N ASP A 643 22.06 3.88 -6.92
CA ASP A 643 23.36 3.33 -7.41
C ASP A 643 23.25 1.88 -7.87
N MET A 644 22.17 1.53 -8.58
CA MET A 644 21.89 0.17 -9.00
C MET A 644 22.84 -0.31 -10.08
N ARG A 645 23.21 -1.61 -9.98
CA ARG A 645 24.08 -2.31 -10.91
C ARG A 645 23.33 -3.47 -11.55
N THR A 646 23.77 -3.86 -12.74
CA THR A 646 23.28 -5.09 -13.39
C THR A 646 24.09 -6.29 -12.90
N ALA A 647 23.44 -7.45 -12.73
CA ALA A 647 24.17 -8.69 -12.48
C ALA A 647 25.11 -8.98 -13.66
N GLN A 648 26.36 -9.35 -13.38
CA GLN A 648 27.37 -9.70 -14.38
C GLN A 648 26.98 -10.95 -15.19
#